data_bedd807ce318d53c663a15284e344791
#
_entry.id   bedd807ce318d53c663a15284e344791
#
_cell.length_a   1.000
_cell.length_b   1.000
_cell.length_c   1.000
_cell.angle_alpha   90.00
_cell.angle_beta   90.00
_cell.angle_gamma   90.00
#
_symmetry.space_group_name_H-M   'P 1'
#
loop_
_entity.id
_entity.type
_entity.pdbx_description
1 polymer ?
#
loop_
_entity_poly.entity_id
_entity_poly.type
_entity_poly.pdbx_seq_one_letter_code
_entity_poly.pdbx_strand_id
1 'polypeptide(L)'
;MPQETVLHFQYLYRKSAPHKHPNITTMSTMNPHVITPLIRGSVALLLLGLSALLSSLQAQTPTDSLRSDGGWEAFIESQLQVGLLTEDEAHEAAALYDELRRAPLDINSVREEELRRLPMLSDYQIYQFVRYRTDHQAFHELSELKLVPSWSLSLIALLRPVMVCRPIAEERPLLGNTLEATHEARIFYGKRSSTDFTSKKPLLGSEDALRLSYSYATPHSLSLFIAGEKDYGEPWRRGAHRGLDAYSLHAQLEHRALILVLGDYRVARGSGLILSQGAFPLSFLSLTPRQGTGVRPVRSMTESDFSRGAAGMLSLGNYRLGLFASHRRIDAHRSDEGFLTALSETGLHTTESAWEARRQALTRLYGGWVEYRVPDLELSLQGIYQDWQGDRLRHPPGSQGDVTLEGLQSYAAWSFSYRYQALRGHLCLSGEVAYTSRSAWAFIQHLSYLQGSWVDLRLSLWHVGAHYWTYYGRAGTHALRPHSEDGARLQLQLTPFDRLGPTLLYLDGYQAHSQKAREDVTHSSVSYGLMTSLQIEREASLRLHYRGRKDSHRFKLEGAYDLGAWQPRLALLYARGAASSGWAVQGCLRWIPTERFQLDLLADAFDAPSWDSRLYTLTPMLRGEYGATLLYGKGAVLGGRVRYRLSRHWLLEGRVQHEHQQRDVRPTKTLFALSLRYRGW
;
A
#
# COMPACT_ATOMS: atom_id res chain seq x y z
N MET A 1 -11.92 -4.25 -2.96
CA MET A 1 -13.23 -3.85 -3.51
C MET A 1 -13.43 -2.40 -3.18
N PRO A 2 -13.85 -1.56 -4.14
CA PRO A 2 -14.18 -0.16 -3.87
C PRO A 2 -15.43 -0.06 -2.99
N GLN A 3 -15.58 1.07 -2.31
CA GLN A 3 -16.70 1.36 -1.42
C GLN A 3 -18.10 1.21 -2.07
N GLU A 4 -18.21 1.38 -3.37
CA GLU A 4 -19.46 1.19 -4.11
C GLU A 4 -20.01 -0.25 -4.02
N THR A 5 -19.15 -1.26 -3.97
CA THR A 5 -19.59 -2.64 -3.79
C THR A 5 -20.13 -2.88 -2.36
N VAL A 6 -19.58 -2.18 -1.39
CA VAL A 6 -20.06 -2.25 0.01
C VAL A 6 -21.42 -1.59 0.17
N LEU A 7 -21.65 -0.44 -0.44
CA LEU A 7 -22.94 0.27 -0.42
C LEU A 7 -24.04 -0.51 -1.15
N HIS A 8 -23.70 -1.14 -2.27
CA HIS A 8 -24.69 -1.94 -3.02
C HIS A 8 -25.11 -3.22 -2.27
N PHE A 9 -24.17 -3.84 -1.53
CA PHE A 9 -24.49 -4.98 -0.67
C PHE A 9 -25.31 -4.59 0.56
N GLN A 10 -25.06 -3.45 1.17
CA GLN A 10 -25.88 -2.94 2.27
C GLN A 10 -27.32 -2.60 1.83
N TYR A 11 -27.50 -2.10 0.60
CA TYR A 11 -28.82 -1.78 0.06
C TYR A 11 -29.65 -3.05 -0.22
N LEU A 12 -29.04 -4.12 -0.68
CA LEU A 12 -29.72 -5.39 -0.93
C LEU A 12 -30.13 -6.11 0.37
N TYR A 13 -29.36 -5.92 1.45
CA TYR A 13 -29.68 -6.55 2.75
C TYR A 13 -30.89 -5.92 3.45
N ARG A 14 -31.21 -4.66 3.19
CA ARG A 14 -32.38 -3.97 3.78
C ARG A 14 -33.73 -4.35 3.14
N LYS A 15 -33.73 -5.04 2.01
CA LYS A 15 -34.98 -5.39 1.28
C LYS A 15 -35.47 -6.83 1.47
N SER A 16 -34.75 -7.68 2.17
CA SER A 16 -35.18 -9.07 2.45
C SER A 16 -35.54 -9.26 3.92
N ALA A 17 -36.76 -8.96 4.29
CA ALA A 17 -37.43 -9.43 5.51
C ALA A 17 -38.17 -10.75 5.23
N PRO A 18 -38.55 -11.54 6.26
CA PRO A 18 -38.40 -12.98 6.26
C PRO A 18 -39.59 -13.75 5.66
N HIS A 19 -39.31 -14.75 4.86
CA HIS A 19 -40.28 -15.82 4.57
C HIS A 19 -39.78 -17.18 5.03
N LYS A 20 -40.74 -17.86 5.70
CA LYS A 20 -40.81 -19.15 6.34
C LYS A 20 -39.94 -20.28 5.74
N HIS A 21 -39.39 -21.10 6.66
CA HIS A 21 -38.78 -22.39 6.41
C HIS A 21 -39.67 -23.38 5.65
N PRO A 22 -39.08 -24.20 4.82
CA PRO A 22 -39.46 -25.62 4.79
C PRO A 22 -38.26 -26.57 5.01
N ASN A 23 -38.60 -27.70 5.51
CA ASN A 23 -37.94 -28.85 6.03
C ASN A 23 -36.67 -29.35 5.29
N ILE A 24 -35.75 -29.80 6.13
CA ILE A 24 -34.59 -30.65 5.84
C ILE A 24 -35.07 -32.03 5.36
N THR A 25 -34.59 -32.48 4.21
CA THR A 25 -34.24 -33.91 3.99
C THR A 25 -33.32 -34.06 2.74
N THR A 26 -32.39 -34.98 2.92
CA THR A 26 -31.50 -35.65 1.95
C THR A 26 -30.13 -35.05 1.67
N MET A 27 -29.14 -35.59 2.38
CA MET A 27 -27.76 -35.69 1.98
C MET A 27 -27.65 -36.46 0.65
N SER A 28 -27.11 -35.85 -0.39
CA SER A 28 -26.58 -36.59 -1.54
C SER A 28 -25.04 -36.54 -1.50
N THR A 29 -24.47 -37.70 -1.43
CA THR A 29 -23.03 -37.97 -1.43
C THR A 29 -22.37 -37.51 -2.72
N MET A 30 -21.42 -36.57 -2.60
CA MET A 30 -20.56 -36.16 -3.73
C MET A 30 -19.57 -37.27 -4.08
N ASN A 31 -19.51 -37.59 -5.35
CA ASN A 31 -18.69 -38.63 -5.94
C ASN A 31 -17.19 -38.20 -5.96
N PRO A 32 -16.27 -38.89 -5.27
CA PRO A 32 -14.85 -38.48 -5.16
C PRO A 32 -14.02 -38.69 -6.42
N HIS A 33 -14.60 -39.16 -7.51
CA HIS A 33 -13.86 -39.62 -8.68
C HIS A 33 -13.52 -38.54 -9.72
N VAL A 34 -13.99 -37.30 -9.59
CA VAL A 34 -13.78 -36.25 -10.61
C VAL A 34 -12.61 -35.30 -10.27
N ILE A 35 -12.24 -35.19 -9.00
CA ILE A 35 -11.21 -34.23 -8.56
C ILE A 35 -9.79 -34.86 -8.59
N THR A 36 -9.68 -36.15 -8.46
CA THR A 36 -8.42 -36.88 -8.33
C THR A 36 -7.52 -36.88 -9.59
N PRO A 37 -8.01 -36.97 -10.84
CA PRO A 37 -7.13 -37.02 -12.01
C PRO A 37 -6.52 -35.69 -12.41
N LEU A 38 -7.22 -34.58 -12.22
CA LEU A 38 -6.72 -33.24 -12.57
C LEU A 38 -5.59 -32.76 -11.64
N ILE A 39 -5.71 -33.02 -10.35
CA ILE A 39 -4.68 -32.67 -9.34
C ILE A 39 -3.45 -33.60 -9.51
N ARG A 40 -3.65 -34.89 -9.78
CA ARG A 40 -2.54 -35.82 -10.00
C ARG A 40 -1.75 -35.54 -11.28
N GLY A 41 -2.41 -35.15 -12.37
CA GLY A 41 -1.74 -34.78 -13.62
C GLY A 41 -0.91 -33.51 -13.50
N SER A 42 -1.43 -32.48 -12.82
CA SER A 42 -0.74 -31.19 -12.63
C SER A 42 0.46 -31.31 -11.68
N VAL A 43 0.35 -32.09 -10.62
CA VAL A 43 1.44 -32.34 -9.67
C VAL A 43 2.54 -33.21 -10.29
N ALA A 44 2.18 -34.21 -11.12
CA ALA A 44 3.16 -35.05 -11.80
C ALA A 44 3.96 -34.28 -12.86
N LEU A 45 3.34 -33.38 -13.63
CA LEU A 45 4.02 -32.51 -14.58
C LEU A 45 4.94 -31.48 -13.88
N LEU A 46 4.54 -30.97 -12.72
CA LEU A 46 5.39 -30.09 -11.89
C LEU A 46 6.61 -30.82 -11.32
N LEU A 47 6.43 -32.07 -10.87
CA LEU A 47 7.51 -32.89 -10.32
C LEU A 47 8.48 -33.38 -11.40
N LEU A 48 8.00 -33.70 -12.59
CA LEU A 48 8.85 -34.07 -13.74
C LEU A 48 9.65 -32.89 -14.30
N GLY A 49 9.06 -31.70 -14.33
CA GLY A 49 9.77 -30.44 -14.65
C GLY A 49 10.86 -30.11 -13.64
N LEU A 50 10.60 -30.36 -12.35
CA LEU A 50 11.55 -30.13 -11.26
C LEU A 50 12.78 -31.05 -11.31
N SER A 51 12.61 -32.32 -11.66
CA SER A 51 13.73 -33.30 -11.74
C SER A 51 14.69 -33.01 -12.88
N ALA A 52 14.21 -32.48 -14.00
CA ALA A 52 15.04 -32.09 -15.13
C ALA A 52 15.85 -30.81 -14.88
N LEU A 53 15.34 -29.90 -14.00
CA LEU A 53 16.00 -28.66 -13.64
C LEU A 53 17.08 -28.80 -12.56
N LEU A 54 17.01 -29.86 -11.74
CA LEU A 54 17.96 -30.09 -10.64
C LEU A 54 19.33 -30.59 -11.11
N SER A 55 19.44 -31.09 -12.33
CA SER A 55 20.67 -31.67 -12.85
C SER A 55 21.69 -30.68 -13.44
N SER A 56 21.37 -29.40 -13.51
CA SER A 56 22.24 -28.39 -14.19
C SER A 56 22.84 -27.32 -13.27
N LEU A 57 22.86 -27.53 -11.95
CA LEU A 57 23.21 -26.48 -10.99
C LEU A 57 24.61 -26.66 -10.40
N GLN A 58 25.63 -26.12 -11.08
CA GLN A 58 26.88 -25.74 -10.39
C GLN A 58 27.32 -24.30 -10.70
N ALA A 59 27.68 -23.62 -9.63
CA ALA A 59 28.60 -22.48 -9.45
C ALA A 59 28.15 -21.02 -9.63
N GLN A 60 28.13 -20.31 -8.50
CA GLN A 60 28.72 -19.00 -8.12
C GLN A 60 28.29 -17.73 -8.89
N THR A 61 27.95 -16.65 -8.30
CA THR A 61 28.21 -15.74 -7.18
C THR A 61 27.25 -14.52 -7.20
N PRO A 62 27.36 -13.46 -6.44
CA PRO A 62 26.51 -13.09 -5.33
C PRO A 62 25.58 -11.87 -5.57
N THR A 63 24.81 -11.52 -4.60
CA THR A 63 24.31 -10.22 -4.16
C THR A 63 22.88 -9.78 -4.46
N ASP A 64 22.00 -10.59 -5.00
CA ASP A 64 20.56 -10.28 -4.93
C ASP A 64 19.78 -11.57 -4.58
N SER A 65 19.97 -12.07 -3.36
CA SER A 65 19.37 -13.35 -2.95
C SER A 65 17.86 -13.23 -2.83
N LEU A 66 17.12 -14.17 -3.40
CA LEU A 66 15.66 -14.29 -3.27
C LEU A 66 15.22 -14.44 -1.80
N ARG A 67 16.15 -14.75 -0.88
CA ARG A 67 15.91 -14.84 0.57
C ARG A 67 15.47 -13.52 1.21
N SER A 68 15.86 -12.37 0.67
CA SER A 68 15.60 -11.07 1.29
C SER A 68 14.19 -10.52 1.08
N ASP A 69 13.43 -11.04 0.12
CA ASP A 69 12.13 -10.46 -0.26
C ASP A 69 10.98 -10.81 0.71
N GLY A 70 11.12 -11.86 1.51
CA GLY A 70 10.02 -12.39 2.34
C GLY A 70 9.64 -11.56 3.55
N GLY A 71 10.54 -10.73 4.06
CA GLY A 71 10.30 -9.97 5.28
C GLY A 71 9.25 -8.89 5.11
N TRP A 72 9.29 -8.17 4.01
CA TRP A 72 8.32 -7.09 3.72
C TRP A 72 6.92 -7.64 3.42
N GLU A 73 6.83 -8.70 2.60
CA GLU A 73 5.56 -9.37 2.32
C GLU A 73 4.91 -9.87 3.62
N ALA A 74 5.67 -10.56 4.47
CA ALA A 74 5.19 -11.06 5.77
C ALA A 74 4.78 -9.92 6.72
N PHE A 75 5.47 -8.78 6.67
CA PHE A 75 5.13 -7.60 7.43
C PHE A 75 3.75 -7.05 7.00
N ILE A 76 3.53 -6.80 5.70
CA ILE A 76 2.25 -6.30 5.17
C ILE A 76 1.12 -7.28 5.49
N GLU A 77 1.34 -8.57 5.25
CA GLU A 77 0.36 -9.62 5.49
C GLU A 77 -0.10 -9.64 6.95
N SER A 78 0.84 -9.60 7.88
CA SER A 78 0.53 -9.64 9.31
C SER A 78 -0.37 -8.48 9.74
N GLN A 79 -0.17 -7.32 9.14
CA GLN A 79 -0.90 -6.10 9.47
C GLN A 79 -2.31 -6.10 8.87
N LEU A 80 -2.45 -6.59 7.64
CA LEU A 80 -3.74 -6.73 6.98
C LEU A 80 -4.64 -7.73 7.69
N GLN A 81 -4.09 -8.89 8.06
CA GLN A 81 -4.88 -9.98 8.67
C GLN A 81 -5.52 -9.59 10.00
N VAL A 82 -4.87 -8.76 10.80
CA VAL A 82 -5.46 -8.23 12.03
C VAL A 82 -6.28 -6.95 11.81
N GLY A 83 -6.40 -6.51 10.55
CA GLY A 83 -7.18 -5.33 10.17
C GLY A 83 -6.56 -4.00 10.61
N LEU A 84 -5.25 -3.96 10.82
CA LEU A 84 -4.50 -2.71 11.01
C LEU A 84 -4.26 -1.98 9.70
N LEU A 85 -4.18 -2.72 8.59
CA LEU A 85 -4.24 -2.20 7.23
C LEU A 85 -5.59 -2.56 6.61
N THR A 86 -6.10 -1.68 5.77
CA THR A 86 -7.14 -1.98 4.79
C THR A 86 -6.52 -2.71 3.59
N GLU A 87 -7.34 -3.25 2.70
CA GLU A 87 -6.87 -3.84 1.44
C GLU A 87 -6.13 -2.81 0.58
N ASP A 88 -6.65 -1.58 0.48
CA ASP A 88 -6.04 -0.49 -0.29
C ASP A 88 -4.68 -0.08 0.30
N GLU A 89 -4.58 0.01 1.62
CA GLU A 89 -3.32 0.31 2.30
C GLU A 89 -2.28 -0.80 2.13
N ALA A 90 -2.67 -2.06 2.15
CA ALA A 90 -1.77 -3.17 1.89
C ALA A 90 -1.29 -3.16 0.43
N HIS A 91 -2.16 -2.80 -0.50
CA HIS A 91 -1.83 -2.59 -1.90
C HIS A 91 -0.78 -1.47 -2.07
N GLU A 92 -1.00 -0.32 -1.45
CA GLU A 92 -0.05 0.79 -1.50
C GLU A 92 1.31 0.43 -0.86
N ALA A 93 1.32 -0.36 0.24
CA ALA A 93 2.56 -0.83 0.87
C ALA A 93 3.38 -1.73 -0.05
N ALA A 94 2.70 -2.63 -0.74
CA ALA A 94 3.34 -3.51 -1.69
C ALA A 94 3.85 -2.72 -2.91
N ALA A 95 3.08 -1.72 -3.38
CA ALA A 95 3.50 -0.81 -4.44
C ALA A 95 4.75 0.00 -4.06
N LEU A 96 4.80 0.52 -2.83
CA LEU A 96 5.98 1.22 -2.30
C LEU A 96 7.20 0.30 -2.28
N TYR A 97 7.04 -0.93 -1.82
CA TYR A 97 8.15 -1.90 -1.82
C TYR A 97 8.68 -2.17 -3.22
N ASP A 98 7.79 -2.38 -4.20
CA ASP A 98 8.18 -2.63 -5.59
C ASP A 98 8.86 -1.38 -6.21
N GLU A 99 8.38 -0.17 -5.89
CA GLU A 99 9.01 1.09 -6.28
C GLU A 99 10.45 1.20 -5.74
N LEU A 100 10.63 0.97 -4.43
CA LEU A 100 11.93 1.06 -3.77
C LEU A 100 12.90 -0.06 -4.23
N ARG A 101 12.38 -1.21 -4.60
CA ARG A 101 13.18 -2.28 -5.20
C ARG A 101 13.69 -1.92 -6.60
N ARG A 102 12.92 -1.15 -7.37
CA ARG A 102 13.36 -0.66 -8.70
C ARG A 102 14.39 0.45 -8.59
N ALA A 103 14.20 1.34 -7.64
CA ALA A 103 15.09 2.46 -7.36
C ALA A 103 15.49 2.45 -5.88
N PRO A 104 16.44 1.59 -5.48
CA PRO A 104 16.87 1.49 -4.10
C PRO A 104 17.43 2.80 -3.58
N LEU A 105 17.16 3.10 -2.31
CA LEU A 105 17.65 4.28 -1.63
C LEU A 105 19.15 4.15 -1.40
N ASP A 106 19.92 5.09 -1.90
CA ASP A 106 21.36 5.14 -1.62
C ASP A 106 21.60 5.83 -0.28
N ILE A 107 22.15 5.09 0.67
CA ILE A 107 22.34 5.55 2.05
C ILE A 107 23.23 6.80 2.17
N ASN A 108 24.10 7.06 1.18
CA ASN A 108 24.96 8.25 1.17
C ASN A 108 24.26 9.50 0.63
N SER A 109 23.22 9.34 -0.19
CA SER A 109 22.51 10.46 -0.80
C SER A 109 21.02 10.55 -0.47
N VAL A 110 20.44 9.51 0.17
CA VAL A 110 19.03 9.49 0.54
C VAL A 110 18.69 10.68 1.45
N ARG A 111 17.59 11.33 1.11
CA ARG A 111 17.05 12.44 1.91
C ARG A 111 16.22 11.90 3.07
N GLU A 112 16.14 12.70 4.12
CA GLU A 112 15.34 12.36 5.32
C GLU A 112 13.88 12.08 4.97
N GLU A 113 13.29 12.83 4.02
CA GLU A 113 11.92 12.64 3.57
C GLU A 113 11.70 11.27 2.89
N GLU A 114 12.72 10.75 2.22
CA GLU A 114 12.65 9.44 1.59
C GLU A 114 12.72 8.32 2.63
N LEU A 115 13.52 8.50 3.68
CA LEU A 115 13.55 7.59 4.82
C LEU A 115 12.21 7.57 5.58
N ARG A 116 11.54 8.71 5.70
CA ARG A 116 10.21 8.81 6.33
C ARG A 116 9.11 8.08 5.56
N ARG A 117 9.35 7.67 4.31
CA ARG A 117 8.43 6.79 3.57
C ARG A 117 8.44 5.35 4.09
N LEU A 118 9.49 4.97 4.79
CA LEU A 118 9.67 3.62 5.33
C LEU A 118 8.89 3.50 6.65
N PRO A 119 7.77 2.79 6.68
CA PRO A 119 6.88 2.80 7.85
C PRO A 119 7.49 2.14 9.09
N MET A 120 8.55 1.37 8.94
CA MET A 120 9.25 0.70 10.01
C MET A 120 10.33 1.56 10.67
N LEU A 121 10.66 2.74 10.14
CA LEU A 121 11.63 3.66 10.73
C LEU A 121 10.94 4.65 11.68
N SER A 122 11.49 4.82 12.87
CA SER A 122 11.11 5.90 13.80
C SER A 122 11.85 7.21 13.47
N ASP A 123 11.29 8.34 13.92
CA ASP A 123 11.94 9.64 13.81
C ASP A 123 13.33 9.65 14.41
N TYR A 124 13.51 8.98 15.56
CA TYR A 124 14.79 8.84 16.22
C TYR A 124 15.80 8.05 15.37
N GLN A 125 15.38 6.92 14.77
CA GLN A 125 16.24 6.13 13.89
C GLN A 125 16.69 6.92 12.67
N ILE A 126 15.77 7.70 12.08
CA ILE A 126 16.09 8.59 10.97
C ILE A 126 17.06 9.69 11.40
N TYR A 127 16.81 10.33 12.55
CA TYR A 127 17.71 11.34 13.13
C TYR A 127 19.11 10.78 13.37
N GLN A 128 19.23 9.63 14.00
CA GLN A 128 20.52 8.98 14.27
C GLN A 128 21.23 8.57 12.99
N PHE A 129 20.50 8.12 11.97
CA PHE A 129 21.06 7.81 10.65
C PHE A 129 21.66 9.07 9.99
N VAL A 130 20.89 10.16 9.95
CA VAL A 130 21.35 11.43 9.35
C VAL A 130 22.54 11.97 10.11
N ARG A 131 22.51 11.94 11.44
CA ARG A 131 23.60 12.37 12.30
C ARG A 131 24.86 11.53 12.07
N TYR A 132 24.74 10.18 12.12
CA TYR A 132 25.87 9.29 11.85
C TYR A 132 26.52 9.59 10.51
N ARG A 133 25.73 9.73 9.44
CA ARG A 133 26.21 10.08 8.10
C ARG A 133 26.93 11.43 8.09
N THR A 134 26.43 12.43 8.79
CA THR A 134 27.04 13.76 8.87
C THR A 134 28.37 13.71 9.63
N ASP A 135 28.40 13.02 10.76
CA ASP A 135 29.57 12.92 11.63
C ASP A 135 30.73 12.12 10.99
N HIS A 136 30.41 11.11 10.15
CA HIS A 136 31.37 10.25 9.46
C HIS A 136 31.54 10.57 7.97
N GLN A 137 30.89 11.64 7.47
CA GLN A 137 30.90 12.13 6.08
C GLN A 137 30.23 11.18 5.07
N ALA A 138 30.35 9.86 5.20
CA ALA A 138 29.73 8.85 4.36
C ALA A 138 29.72 7.47 5.02
N PHE A 139 28.90 6.57 4.48
CA PHE A 139 28.99 5.13 4.69
C PHE A 139 29.87 4.51 3.60
N HIS A 140 30.68 3.52 3.94
CA HIS A 140 31.49 2.76 2.98
C HIS A 140 30.77 1.50 2.50
N GLU A 141 29.95 0.90 3.37
CA GLU A 141 29.16 -0.29 3.03
C GLU A 141 27.84 -0.36 3.83
N LEU A 142 26.88 -1.18 3.33
CA LEU A 142 25.59 -1.37 4.01
C LEU A 142 25.73 -2.00 5.41
N SER A 143 26.79 -2.71 5.69
CA SER A 143 27.02 -3.36 6.99
C SER A 143 27.25 -2.35 8.10
N GLU A 144 27.67 -1.12 7.78
CA GLU A 144 27.89 -0.04 8.75
C GLU A 144 26.58 0.47 9.37
N LEU A 145 25.43 0.19 8.75
CA LEU A 145 24.14 0.52 9.35
C LEU A 145 23.94 -0.07 10.75
N LYS A 146 24.65 -1.15 11.08
CA LYS A 146 24.67 -1.72 12.44
C LYS A 146 25.30 -0.81 13.51
N LEU A 147 26.09 0.17 13.08
CA LEU A 147 26.74 1.16 13.95
C LEU A 147 25.84 2.36 14.24
N VAL A 148 24.77 2.53 13.46
CA VAL A 148 23.77 3.58 13.69
C VAL A 148 22.97 3.23 14.95
N PRO A 149 22.90 4.11 15.96
CA PRO A 149 22.13 3.85 17.17
C PRO A 149 20.68 3.45 16.88
N SER A 150 20.20 2.43 17.60
CA SER A 150 18.84 1.86 17.47
C SER A 150 18.49 1.16 16.16
N TRP A 151 19.44 0.95 15.24
CA TRP A 151 19.24 0.13 14.06
C TRP A 151 19.53 -1.35 14.37
N SER A 152 18.47 -2.15 14.60
CA SER A 152 18.61 -3.58 14.87
C SER A 152 18.96 -4.38 13.61
N LEU A 153 19.58 -5.54 13.78
CA LEU A 153 19.89 -6.43 12.65
C LEU A 153 18.64 -6.88 11.89
N SER A 154 17.51 -7.05 12.59
CA SER A 154 16.22 -7.37 11.96
C SER A 154 15.68 -6.23 11.10
N LEU A 155 15.80 -4.98 11.55
CA LEU A 155 15.45 -3.80 10.76
C LEU A 155 16.33 -3.68 9.52
N ILE A 156 17.65 -3.84 9.69
CA ILE A 156 18.61 -3.80 8.58
C ILE A 156 18.29 -4.89 7.54
N ALA A 157 18.01 -6.12 7.99
CA ALA A 157 17.62 -7.21 7.10
C ALA A 157 16.34 -6.91 6.32
N LEU A 158 15.36 -6.26 6.96
CA LEU A 158 14.11 -5.83 6.32
C LEU A 158 14.33 -4.73 5.26
N LEU A 159 15.26 -3.80 5.51
CA LEU A 159 15.55 -2.65 4.64
C LEU A 159 16.58 -2.96 3.55
N ARG A 160 17.44 -3.96 3.74
CA ARG A 160 18.51 -4.32 2.81
C ARG A 160 18.06 -4.47 1.34
N PRO A 161 16.88 -5.04 1.03
CA PRO A 161 16.42 -5.16 -0.35
C PRO A 161 16.13 -3.82 -1.05
N VAL A 162 15.91 -2.76 -0.30
CA VAL A 162 15.51 -1.43 -0.79
C VAL A 162 16.58 -0.36 -0.56
N MET A 163 17.77 -0.74 -0.08
CA MET A 163 18.89 0.16 0.16
C MET A 163 20.15 -0.29 -0.59
N VAL A 164 20.96 0.69 -0.98
CA VAL A 164 22.29 0.49 -1.59
C VAL A 164 23.28 1.47 -0.97
N CYS A 165 24.56 1.14 -1.01
CA CYS A 165 25.64 2.04 -0.65
C CYS A 165 26.47 2.34 -1.89
N ARG A 166 26.51 3.60 -2.31
CA ARG A 166 27.32 4.07 -3.44
C ARG A 166 28.34 5.09 -2.95
N PRO A 167 29.53 5.14 -3.56
CA PRO A 167 30.50 6.20 -3.28
C PRO A 167 29.91 7.58 -3.54
N ILE A 168 30.31 8.58 -2.77
CA ILE A 168 29.95 9.97 -3.05
C ILE A 168 30.70 10.41 -4.31
N ALA A 169 29.99 10.69 -5.37
CA ALA A 169 30.59 11.23 -6.60
C ALA A 169 30.95 12.71 -6.40
N GLU A 170 32.20 13.08 -6.66
CA GLU A 170 32.69 14.46 -6.55
C GLU A 170 32.04 15.36 -7.61
N GLU A 171 31.84 14.86 -8.83
CA GLU A 171 31.17 15.57 -9.92
C GLU A 171 29.92 14.80 -10.39
N ARG A 172 28.82 15.51 -10.53
CA ARG A 172 27.58 14.96 -11.05
C ARG A 172 27.23 15.63 -12.37
N PRO A 173 27.44 14.96 -13.53
CA PRO A 173 27.03 15.52 -14.81
C PRO A 173 25.49 15.67 -14.83
N LEU A 174 24.99 16.65 -15.59
CA LEU A 174 23.56 17.00 -15.64
C LEU A 174 22.64 15.78 -15.93
N LEU A 175 23.04 14.93 -16.85
CA LEU A 175 22.27 13.72 -17.20
C LEU A 175 22.74 12.46 -16.48
N GLY A 176 23.70 12.59 -15.55
CA GLY A 176 24.32 11.45 -14.87
C GLY A 176 25.27 10.66 -15.76
N ASN A 177 25.86 9.59 -15.20
CA ASN A 177 26.70 8.69 -15.97
C ASN A 177 25.83 7.68 -16.73
N THR A 178 25.74 7.83 -18.05
CA THR A 178 24.93 6.96 -18.91
C THR A 178 25.49 5.54 -19.00
N LEU A 179 26.79 5.34 -18.76
CA LEU A 179 27.41 4.01 -18.74
C LEU A 179 27.02 3.19 -17.51
N GLU A 180 26.58 3.85 -16.44
CA GLU A 180 26.08 3.25 -15.22
C GLU A 180 24.55 3.24 -15.15
N ALA A 181 23.90 3.59 -16.25
CA ALA A 181 22.45 3.65 -16.31
C ALA A 181 21.83 2.26 -16.14
N THR A 182 20.78 2.19 -15.36
CA THR A 182 20.00 0.97 -15.17
C THR A 182 18.79 0.96 -16.09
N HIS A 183 18.54 -0.18 -16.72
CA HIS A 183 17.39 -0.43 -17.57
C HIS A 183 16.55 -1.54 -16.95
N GLU A 184 15.26 -1.35 -16.76
CA GLU A 184 14.36 -2.43 -16.39
C GLU A 184 13.17 -2.47 -17.35
N ALA A 185 12.96 -3.60 -17.98
CA ALA A 185 11.76 -3.91 -18.76
C ALA A 185 11.00 -5.04 -18.10
N ARG A 186 9.67 -4.92 -18.02
CA ARG A 186 8.80 -5.95 -17.47
C ARG A 186 7.59 -6.16 -18.38
N ILE A 187 7.28 -7.44 -18.58
CA ILE A 187 6.04 -7.90 -19.19
C ILE A 187 5.34 -8.76 -18.15
N PHE A 188 4.08 -8.45 -17.88
CA PHE A 188 3.19 -9.25 -17.04
C PHE A 188 1.97 -9.64 -17.86
N TYR A 189 1.60 -10.90 -17.80
CA TYR A 189 0.36 -11.43 -18.37
C TYR A 189 -0.36 -12.24 -17.30
N GLY A 190 -1.65 -11.99 -17.13
CA GLY A 190 -2.51 -12.73 -16.22
C GLY A 190 -3.79 -13.20 -16.92
N LYS A 191 -4.33 -14.31 -16.44
CA LYS A 191 -5.64 -14.81 -16.85
C LYS A 191 -6.44 -15.24 -15.62
N ARG A 192 -7.67 -14.80 -15.55
CA ARG A 192 -8.62 -15.17 -14.52
C ARG A 192 -9.71 -16.04 -15.17
N SER A 193 -10.09 -17.12 -14.52
CA SER A 193 -11.25 -17.92 -14.87
C SER A 193 -12.19 -17.97 -13.67
N SER A 194 -13.45 -17.68 -13.89
CA SER A 194 -14.47 -17.68 -12.84
C SER A 194 -15.65 -18.53 -13.31
N THR A 195 -16.20 -19.35 -12.39
CA THR A 195 -17.38 -20.17 -12.65
C THR A 195 -18.70 -19.43 -12.34
N ASP A 196 -18.66 -18.10 -12.26
CA ASP A 196 -19.84 -17.32 -11.92
C ASP A 196 -20.80 -17.20 -13.09
N PHE A 197 -21.86 -18.02 -13.06
CA PHE A 197 -23.00 -17.90 -13.98
C PHE A 197 -24.08 -16.94 -13.45
N THR A 198 -23.90 -16.36 -12.25
CA THR A 198 -24.92 -15.52 -11.59
C THR A 198 -24.58 -14.02 -11.63
N SER A 199 -23.47 -13.64 -12.24
CA SER A 199 -23.11 -12.23 -12.37
C SER A 199 -24.18 -11.47 -13.16
N LYS A 200 -24.90 -10.60 -12.48
CA LYS A 200 -25.98 -9.77 -13.07
C LYS A 200 -25.44 -8.73 -14.07
N LYS A 201 -24.13 -8.53 -14.14
CA LYS A 201 -23.48 -7.58 -15.03
C LYS A 201 -22.32 -8.28 -15.77
N PRO A 202 -22.47 -8.55 -17.07
CA PRO A 202 -21.40 -9.14 -17.86
C PRO A 202 -20.20 -8.19 -17.91
N LEU A 203 -18.99 -8.76 -17.89
CA LEU A 203 -17.77 -8.01 -18.12
C LEU A 203 -17.73 -7.50 -19.58
N LEU A 204 -17.21 -6.29 -19.78
CA LEU A 204 -17.09 -5.69 -21.10
C LEU A 204 -15.98 -6.32 -21.97
N GLY A 205 -14.97 -6.88 -21.32
CA GLY A 205 -13.80 -7.41 -21.98
C GLY A 205 -13.40 -8.81 -21.50
N SER A 206 -12.27 -9.25 -22.02
CA SER A 206 -11.70 -10.56 -21.73
C SER A 206 -11.13 -10.64 -20.29
N GLU A 207 -11.12 -11.83 -19.73
CA GLU A 207 -10.57 -12.10 -18.39
C GLU A 207 -9.05 -12.23 -18.37
N ASP A 208 -8.35 -11.62 -19.31
CA ASP A 208 -6.90 -11.48 -19.33
C ASP A 208 -6.49 -10.06 -18.92
N ALA A 209 -5.29 -9.96 -18.33
CA ALA A 209 -4.62 -8.72 -17.99
C ALA A 209 -3.24 -8.69 -18.64
N LEU A 210 -2.82 -7.50 -19.08
CA LEU A 210 -1.48 -7.27 -19.63
C LEU A 210 -0.92 -5.98 -19.03
N ARG A 211 0.33 -6.05 -18.53
CA ARG A 211 1.07 -4.87 -18.08
C ARG A 211 2.45 -4.87 -18.73
N LEU A 212 2.81 -3.72 -19.27
CA LEU A 212 4.11 -3.47 -19.86
C LEU A 212 4.73 -2.29 -19.17
N SER A 213 6.00 -2.38 -18.77
CA SER A 213 6.69 -1.23 -18.19
C SER A 213 8.16 -1.21 -18.59
N TYR A 214 8.69 -0.01 -18.77
CA TYR A 214 10.10 0.23 -18.97
C TYR A 214 10.54 1.41 -18.10
N SER A 215 11.68 1.25 -17.45
CA SER A 215 12.35 2.31 -16.69
C SER A 215 13.81 2.41 -17.10
N TYR A 216 14.27 3.64 -17.15
CA TYR A 216 15.67 4.02 -17.35
C TYR A 216 16.07 4.96 -16.24
N ALA A 217 17.21 4.74 -15.59
CA ALA A 217 17.70 5.63 -14.56
C ALA A 217 19.22 5.71 -14.58
N THR A 218 19.76 6.92 -14.61
CA THR A 218 21.16 7.20 -14.34
C THR A 218 21.36 7.45 -12.84
N PRO A 219 22.52 7.15 -12.26
CA PRO A 219 22.79 7.45 -10.87
C PRO A 219 22.60 8.95 -10.58
N HIS A 220 21.72 9.28 -9.63
CA HIS A 220 21.51 10.61 -9.07
C HIS A 220 21.16 11.74 -10.05
N SER A 221 20.59 11.44 -11.22
CA SER A 221 20.27 12.51 -12.17
C SER A 221 18.97 12.27 -12.94
N LEU A 222 18.97 11.47 -13.98
CA LEU A 222 17.84 11.27 -14.88
C LEU A 222 17.08 9.99 -14.54
N SER A 223 15.77 10.08 -14.49
CA SER A 223 14.88 8.89 -14.40
C SER A 223 13.73 9.04 -15.39
N LEU A 224 13.54 8.03 -16.22
CA LEU A 224 12.44 7.93 -17.17
C LEU A 224 11.62 6.68 -16.85
N PHE A 225 10.31 6.78 -16.96
CA PHE A 225 9.41 5.65 -16.80
C PHE A 225 8.27 5.74 -17.80
N ILE A 226 7.93 4.62 -18.38
CA ILE A 226 6.72 4.44 -19.19
C ILE A 226 6.11 3.09 -18.86
N ALA A 227 4.80 3.07 -18.68
CA ALA A 227 4.05 1.86 -18.49
C ALA A 227 2.65 1.96 -19.07
N GLY A 228 2.06 0.81 -19.37
CA GLY A 228 0.67 0.69 -19.80
C GLY A 228 0.09 -0.62 -19.32
N GLU A 229 -1.21 -0.61 -19.01
CA GLU A 229 -1.92 -1.78 -18.54
C GLU A 229 -3.34 -1.89 -19.12
N LYS A 230 -3.82 -3.11 -19.10
CA LYS A 230 -5.20 -3.52 -19.24
C LYS A 230 -5.50 -4.51 -18.13
N ASP A 231 -6.49 -4.25 -17.34
CA ASP A 231 -6.91 -5.12 -16.26
C ASP A 231 -7.89 -6.22 -16.68
N TYR A 232 -8.09 -7.21 -15.78
CA TYR A 232 -9.04 -8.30 -16.01
C TYR A 232 -10.45 -7.79 -16.21
N GLY A 233 -11.11 -8.16 -17.33
CA GLY A 233 -12.48 -7.77 -17.64
C GLY A 233 -12.61 -6.46 -18.42
N GLU A 234 -11.51 -5.75 -18.70
CA GLU A 234 -11.52 -4.57 -19.55
C GLU A 234 -11.46 -4.91 -21.04
N PRO A 235 -12.07 -4.09 -21.92
CA PRO A 235 -12.09 -4.37 -23.34
C PRO A 235 -10.79 -3.92 -24.03
N TRP A 236 -10.23 -4.75 -24.92
CA TRP A 236 -9.15 -4.38 -25.82
C TRP A 236 -9.59 -3.39 -26.91
N ARG A 237 -10.88 -3.45 -27.29
CA ARG A 237 -11.47 -2.60 -28.33
C ARG A 237 -12.91 -2.27 -27.97
N ARG A 238 -13.24 -0.97 -27.91
CA ARG A 238 -14.60 -0.48 -27.69
C ARG A 238 -14.76 0.95 -28.21
N GLY A 239 -15.66 1.16 -29.14
CA GLY A 239 -15.81 2.46 -29.83
C GLY A 239 -14.48 2.87 -30.47
N ALA A 240 -13.96 4.04 -30.12
CA ALA A 240 -12.66 4.55 -30.59
C ALA A 240 -11.46 4.00 -29.80
N HIS A 241 -11.69 3.34 -28.66
CA HIS A 241 -10.63 2.79 -27.83
C HIS A 241 -9.97 1.58 -28.50
N ARG A 242 -8.64 1.53 -28.46
CA ARG A 242 -7.79 0.42 -28.93
C ARG A 242 -6.60 0.25 -28.01
N GLY A 243 -6.36 -0.98 -27.53
CA GLY A 243 -5.17 -1.36 -26.77
C GLY A 243 -5.34 -1.29 -25.26
N LEU A 244 -4.31 -0.78 -24.59
CA LEU A 244 -4.25 -0.69 -23.12
C LEU A 244 -5.15 0.44 -22.61
N ASP A 245 -5.73 0.26 -21.43
CA ASP A 245 -6.68 1.22 -20.88
C ASP A 245 -5.99 2.36 -20.13
N ALA A 246 -4.97 2.06 -19.34
CA ALA A 246 -4.23 3.02 -18.56
C ALA A 246 -2.75 3.15 -19.02
N TYR A 247 -2.23 4.36 -18.86
CA TYR A 247 -0.83 4.70 -19.19
C TYR A 247 -0.24 5.59 -18.11
N SER A 248 1.00 5.32 -17.71
CA SER A 248 1.81 6.16 -16.83
C SER A 248 3.12 6.54 -17.50
N LEU A 249 3.50 7.80 -17.36
CA LEU A 249 4.70 8.36 -17.98
C LEU A 249 5.30 9.43 -17.08
N HIS A 250 6.60 9.37 -16.81
CA HIS A 250 7.33 10.52 -16.25
C HIS A 250 8.77 10.62 -16.73
N ALA A 251 9.27 11.85 -16.66
CA ALA A 251 10.69 12.19 -16.72
C ALA A 251 11.05 12.99 -15.46
N GLN A 252 12.06 12.57 -14.72
CA GLN A 252 12.61 13.29 -13.57
C GLN A 252 14.05 13.66 -13.86
N LEU A 253 14.40 14.91 -13.59
CA LEU A 253 15.77 15.40 -13.52
C LEU A 253 16.07 15.82 -12.08
N GLU A 254 17.15 15.30 -11.52
CA GLU A 254 17.69 15.72 -10.24
C GLU A 254 19.13 16.18 -10.44
N HIS A 255 19.40 17.45 -10.20
CA HIS A 255 20.74 18.02 -10.35
C HIS A 255 21.01 19.03 -9.25
N ARG A 256 22.03 18.78 -8.42
CA ARG A 256 22.41 19.63 -7.28
C ARG A 256 21.19 19.94 -6.38
N ALA A 257 20.77 21.21 -6.38
CA ALA A 257 19.66 21.72 -5.57
C ALA A 257 18.28 21.58 -6.23
N LEU A 258 18.22 21.19 -7.51
CA LEU A 258 17.00 21.20 -8.32
C LEU A 258 16.48 19.79 -8.55
N ILE A 259 15.16 19.60 -8.34
CA ILE A 259 14.39 18.44 -8.79
C ILE A 259 13.29 18.94 -9.70
N LEU A 260 13.18 18.36 -10.89
CA LEU A 260 12.08 18.60 -11.83
C LEU A 260 11.44 17.28 -12.20
N VAL A 261 10.11 17.24 -12.24
CA VAL A 261 9.33 16.10 -12.71
C VAL A 261 8.32 16.57 -13.73
N LEU A 262 8.32 15.93 -14.90
CA LEU A 262 7.33 16.11 -15.96
C LEU A 262 6.55 14.81 -16.14
N GLY A 263 5.23 14.91 -16.36
CA GLY A 263 4.34 13.77 -16.51
C GLY A 263 3.63 13.43 -15.21
N ASP A 264 3.66 12.16 -14.80
CA ASP A 264 2.95 11.68 -13.62
C ASP A 264 3.80 11.80 -12.36
N TYR A 265 3.29 12.54 -11.39
CA TYR A 265 3.97 12.80 -10.13
C TYR A 265 2.99 12.80 -8.94
N ARG A 266 3.54 12.74 -7.75
CA ARG A 266 2.85 12.86 -6.47
C ARG A 266 3.47 13.96 -5.63
N VAL A 267 2.64 14.67 -4.89
CA VAL A 267 3.09 15.67 -3.91
C VAL A 267 2.49 15.32 -2.57
N ALA A 268 3.32 15.30 -1.54
CA ALA A 268 2.89 15.13 -0.16
C ALA A 268 3.62 16.12 0.74
N ARG A 269 2.90 16.85 1.58
CA ARG A 269 3.42 17.91 2.45
C ARG A 269 2.73 17.91 3.81
N GLY A 270 3.46 18.42 4.83
CA GLY A 270 2.98 18.47 6.19
C GLY A 270 2.53 17.12 6.72
N SER A 271 1.55 17.10 7.60
CA SER A 271 0.91 15.87 8.09
C SER A 271 -0.20 15.37 7.16
N GLY A 272 -0.39 16.00 6.01
CA GLY A 272 -1.31 15.58 4.97
C GLY A 272 -2.73 16.14 5.09
N LEU A 273 -2.95 17.20 5.83
CA LEU A 273 -4.28 17.81 5.91
C LEU A 273 -4.74 18.36 4.56
N ILE A 274 -3.87 19.03 3.79
CA ILE A 274 -4.27 19.58 2.50
C ILE A 274 -3.77 18.78 1.31
N LEU A 275 -2.59 18.14 1.40
CA LEU A 275 -1.98 17.46 0.27
C LEU A 275 -1.09 16.29 0.70
N SER A 276 -1.49 15.09 0.34
CA SER A 276 -0.76 13.85 0.65
C SER A 276 -1.06 12.76 -0.36
N GLN A 277 -0.63 12.97 -1.62
CA GLN A 277 -0.82 12.01 -2.70
C GLN A 277 0.13 10.81 -2.56
N GLY A 278 -0.39 9.60 -2.79
CA GLY A 278 0.35 8.35 -2.69
C GLY A 278 1.04 8.19 -1.35
N ALA A 279 0.55 8.89 -0.37
CA ALA A 279 0.98 8.73 0.99
C ALA A 279 0.16 7.59 1.58
N PHE A 280 0.87 6.71 2.20
CA PHE A 280 0.34 5.54 2.85
C PHE A 280 -0.37 5.92 4.14
N PRO A 281 -1.67 5.72 4.31
CA PRO A 281 -2.36 6.04 5.56
C PRO A 281 -2.14 4.95 6.60
N LEU A 282 -0.88 4.62 6.89
CA LEU A 282 -0.52 3.72 7.98
C LEU A 282 -0.79 4.40 9.32
N SER A 283 -2.05 4.47 9.66
CA SER A 283 -2.47 5.08 10.91
C SER A 283 -1.94 4.33 12.13
N PHE A 284 -1.75 3.00 12.04
CA PHE A 284 -1.38 2.16 13.18
C PHE A 284 0.06 1.64 13.17
N LEU A 285 0.74 1.67 12.02
CA LEU A 285 2.03 1.01 11.87
C LEU A 285 3.19 1.95 11.66
N SER A 286 2.92 3.16 11.18
CA SER A 286 3.97 4.12 10.99
C SER A 286 4.59 4.44 12.34
N LEU A 287 5.85 4.09 12.50
CA LEU A 287 6.66 4.49 13.63
C LEU A 287 6.95 6.00 13.60
N THR A 288 6.69 6.64 12.49
CA THR A 288 6.80 8.09 12.37
C THR A 288 5.44 8.70 12.04
N PRO A 289 5.09 9.83 12.65
CA PRO A 289 4.00 10.66 12.17
C PRO A 289 4.22 10.99 10.70
N ARG A 290 3.17 10.92 9.89
CA ARG A 290 3.25 11.29 8.49
C ARG A 290 3.80 12.69 8.33
N GLN A 291 4.80 12.81 7.50
CA GLN A 291 5.27 14.08 7.00
C GLN A 291 5.53 14.00 5.51
N GLY A 292 5.18 15.06 4.83
CA GLY A 292 5.24 15.12 3.40
C GLY A 292 6.65 14.92 2.85
N THR A 293 6.74 14.18 1.77
CA THR A 293 7.99 13.80 1.10
C THR A 293 8.36 14.72 -0.07
N GLY A 294 7.63 15.83 -0.27
CA GLY A 294 7.83 16.73 -1.41
C GLY A 294 7.28 16.15 -2.73
N VAL A 295 7.95 16.48 -3.84
CA VAL A 295 7.61 15.98 -5.19
C VAL A 295 8.29 14.64 -5.45
N ARG A 296 7.54 13.70 -6.02
CA ARG A 296 8.04 12.38 -6.43
C ARG A 296 7.41 11.96 -7.76
N PRO A 297 8.15 11.31 -8.66
CA PRO A 297 7.56 10.72 -9.86
C PRO A 297 6.74 9.47 -9.50
N VAL A 298 5.74 9.15 -10.29
CA VAL A 298 4.99 7.89 -10.20
C VAL A 298 5.77 6.80 -10.92
N ARG A 299 6.08 5.71 -10.23
CA ARG A 299 6.80 4.54 -10.76
C ARG A 299 5.97 3.25 -10.70
N SER A 300 4.65 3.39 -10.64
CA SER A 300 3.69 2.28 -10.59
C SER A 300 2.52 2.55 -11.53
N MET A 301 1.76 1.51 -11.86
CA MET A 301 0.49 1.66 -12.54
C MET A 301 -0.59 2.00 -11.52
N THR A 302 -0.67 3.28 -11.16
CA THR A 302 -1.71 3.82 -10.28
C THR A 302 -2.64 4.67 -11.12
N GLU A 303 -3.92 4.39 -11.09
CA GLU A 303 -4.92 5.12 -11.87
C GLU A 303 -5.55 6.28 -11.10
N SER A 304 -5.34 6.33 -9.79
CA SER A 304 -5.81 7.41 -8.91
C SER A 304 -4.67 7.98 -8.06
N ASP A 305 -4.97 9.05 -7.32
CA ASP A 305 -4.11 9.66 -6.32
C ASP A 305 -2.71 10.09 -6.81
N PHE A 306 -2.67 10.64 -8.03
CA PHE A 306 -1.49 11.27 -8.61
C PHE A 306 -1.88 12.53 -9.39
N SER A 307 -0.89 13.36 -9.67
CA SER A 307 -0.98 14.55 -10.52
C SER A 307 -0.31 14.29 -11.86
N ARG A 308 -0.81 14.90 -12.93
CA ARG A 308 -0.23 14.85 -14.27
C ARG A 308 0.06 16.25 -14.77
N GLY A 309 1.32 16.55 -15.07
CA GLY A 309 1.75 17.88 -15.48
C GLY A 309 3.21 18.14 -15.19
N ALA A 310 3.52 19.16 -14.40
CA ALA A 310 4.89 19.54 -14.04
C ALA A 310 5.01 19.87 -12.55
N ALA A 311 6.10 19.49 -11.93
CA ALA A 311 6.44 19.85 -10.56
C ALA A 311 7.93 20.06 -10.40
N GLY A 312 8.32 21.00 -9.54
CA GLY A 312 9.70 21.30 -9.25
C GLY A 312 9.95 21.59 -7.78
N MET A 313 11.17 21.34 -7.34
CA MET A 313 11.65 21.67 -6.00
C MET A 313 13.08 22.19 -6.09
N LEU A 314 13.34 23.31 -5.43
CA LEU A 314 14.64 23.99 -5.39
C LEU A 314 15.09 24.16 -3.93
N SER A 315 16.29 23.72 -3.60
CA SER A 315 16.92 23.88 -2.29
C SER A 315 17.96 25.00 -2.30
N LEU A 316 17.82 25.99 -1.43
CA LEU A 316 18.68 27.18 -1.33
C LEU A 316 19.14 27.36 0.12
N GLY A 317 20.26 26.77 0.48
CA GLY A 317 20.73 26.75 1.86
C GLY A 317 19.70 26.08 2.77
N ASN A 318 19.22 26.82 3.77
CA ASN A 318 18.20 26.34 4.71
C ASN A 318 16.75 26.43 4.16
N TYR A 319 16.56 27.01 2.98
CA TYR A 319 15.26 27.16 2.36
C TYR A 319 15.02 26.14 1.27
N ARG A 320 13.78 25.68 1.15
CA ARG A 320 13.32 24.82 0.07
C ARG A 320 12.01 25.35 -0.48
N LEU A 321 11.96 25.52 -1.78
CA LEU A 321 10.79 26.02 -2.52
C LEU A 321 10.26 24.89 -3.40
N GLY A 322 8.95 24.74 -3.47
CA GLY A 322 8.33 23.80 -4.38
C GLY A 322 7.12 24.41 -5.08
N LEU A 323 6.99 24.09 -6.36
CA LEU A 323 5.84 24.49 -7.18
C LEU A 323 5.36 23.30 -8.00
N PHE A 324 4.05 23.24 -8.25
CA PHE A 324 3.46 22.18 -9.09
C PHE A 324 2.17 22.64 -9.76
N ALA A 325 1.91 22.04 -10.92
CA ALA A 325 0.69 22.23 -11.68
C ALA A 325 0.25 20.91 -12.31
N SER A 326 -1.00 20.56 -12.16
CA SER A 326 -1.61 19.34 -12.68
C SER A 326 -2.87 19.64 -13.45
N HIS A 327 -3.02 18.94 -14.59
CA HIS A 327 -4.17 18.98 -15.44
C HIS A 327 -4.52 17.56 -15.87
N ARG A 328 -5.56 16.95 -15.25
CA ARG A 328 -5.84 15.52 -15.40
C ARG A 328 -7.33 15.28 -15.59
N ARG A 329 -7.68 14.38 -16.52
CA ARG A 329 -9.02 13.82 -16.61
C ARG A 329 -9.16 12.66 -15.63
N ILE A 330 -10.30 12.61 -14.94
CA ILE A 330 -10.66 11.58 -13.97
C ILE A 330 -12.01 10.98 -14.33
N ASP A 331 -12.27 9.80 -13.83
CA ASP A 331 -13.52 9.11 -14.03
C ASP A 331 -14.60 9.67 -13.11
N ALA A 332 -15.74 9.97 -13.68
CA ALA A 332 -16.84 10.59 -12.95
C ALA A 332 -18.20 10.27 -13.58
N HIS A 333 -19.20 10.10 -12.75
CA HIS A 333 -20.59 10.06 -13.21
C HIS A 333 -21.21 11.46 -13.20
N ARG A 334 -21.97 11.80 -14.23
CA ARG A 334 -22.76 13.04 -14.31
C ARG A 334 -24.23 12.73 -14.09
N SER A 335 -24.91 13.57 -13.30
CA SER A 335 -26.36 13.60 -13.25
C SER A 335 -26.92 14.41 -14.42
N ASP A 336 -28.23 14.24 -14.71
CA ASP A 336 -28.98 15.06 -15.67
C ASP A 336 -28.96 16.56 -15.33
N GLU A 337 -28.77 16.89 -14.06
CA GLU A 337 -28.64 18.26 -13.55
C GLU A 337 -27.22 18.85 -13.71
N GLY A 338 -26.28 18.10 -14.28
CA GLY A 338 -24.90 18.52 -14.53
C GLY A 338 -23.95 18.43 -13.34
N PHE A 339 -24.34 17.75 -12.25
CA PHE A 339 -23.45 17.48 -11.11
C PHE A 339 -22.56 16.26 -11.39
N LEU A 340 -21.34 16.28 -10.89
CA LEU A 340 -20.51 15.10 -10.73
C LEU A 340 -20.99 14.35 -9.47
N THR A 341 -21.66 13.23 -9.66
CA THR A 341 -22.29 12.48 -8.57
C THR A 341 -21.35 11.49 -7.88
N ALA A 342 -20.34 11.00 -8.61
CA ALA A 342 -19.30 10.14 -8.08
C ALA A 342 -18.01 10.36 -8.86
N LEU A 343 -16.89 10.47 -8.14
CA LEU A 343 -15.55 10.40 -8.69
C LEU A 343 -15.01 9.01 -8.44
N SER A 344 -14.74 8.24 -9.50
CA SER A 344 -14.18 6.90 -9.36
C SER A 344 -12.68 6.99 -9.12
N GLU A 345 -12.21 6.26 -8.13
CA GLU A 345 -10.78 6.18 -7.78
C GLU A 345 -10.18 4.81 -8.13
N THR A 346 -10.96 3.90 -8.70
CA THR A 346 -10.49 2.54 -9.00
C THR A 346 -9.82 2.41 -10.36
N GLY A 347 -10.22 3.26 -11.32
CA GLY A 347 -9.77 3.17 -12.71
C GLY A 347 -10.26 1.94 -13.48
N LEU A 348 -10.99 1.02 -12.86
CA LEU A 348 -11.43 -0.22 -13.48
C LEU A 348 -12.65 0.00 -14.40
N HIS A 349 -12.50 -0.24 -15.70
CA HIS A 349 -13.54 -0.07 -16.72
C HIS A 349 -14.14 -1.39 -17.21
N THR A 350 -14.55 -2.23 -16.27
CA THR A 350 -15.05 -3.59 -16.52
C THR A 350 -16.55 -3.70 -16.74
N THR A 351 -17.32 -2.65 -16.46
CA THR A 351 -18.78 -2.59 -16.62
C THR A 351 -19.19 -1.41 -17.47
N GLU A 352 -20.42 -1.44 -18.05
CA GLU A 352 -20.97 -0.37 -18.86
C GLU A 352 -20.93 0.97 -18.14
N SER A 353 -21.42 1.03 -16.92
CA SER A 353 -21.44 2.25 -16.09
C SER A 353 -20.03 2.79 -15.82
N ALA A 354 -19.06 1.92 -15.53
CA ALA A 354 -17.67 2.35 -15.33
C ALA A 354 -17.03 2.87 -16.63
N TRP A 355 -17.37 2.25 -17.77
CA TRP A 355 -16.91 2.72 -19.07
C TRP A 355 -17.49 4.08 -19.45
N GLU A 356 -18.77 4.33 -19.18
CA GLU A 356 -19.42 5.62 -19.40
C GLU A 356 -18.82 6.73 -18.52
N ALA A 357 -18.43 6.39 -17.28
CA ALA A 357 -17.79 7.32 -16.36
C ALA A 357 -16.35 7.69 -16.74
N ARG A 358 -15.72 6.95 -17.65
CA ARG A 358 -14.30 7.06 -17.99
C ARG A 358 -13.94 8.45 -18.50
N ARG A 359 -12.99 9.11 -17.78
CA ARG A 359 -12.39 10.42 -18.15
C ARG A 359 -13.40 11.55 -18.38
N GLN A 360 -14.54 11.52 -17.68
CA GLN A 360 -15.64 12.48 -17.88
C GLN A 360 -15.41 13.83 -17.20
N ALA A 361 -14.60 13.91 -16.16
CA ALA A 361 -14.32 15.15 -15.45
C ALA A 361 -12.85 15.57 -15.63
N LEU A 362 -12.63 16.89 -15.66
CA LEU A 362 -11.29 17.47 -15.68
C LEU A 362 -10.98 18.08 -14.33
N THR A 363 -9.89 17.67 -13.70
CA THR A 363 -9.41 18.27 -12.46
C THR A 363 -8.13 19.05 -12.70
N ARG A 364 -8.04 20.25 -12.12
CA ARG A 364 -6.86 21.11 -12.14
C ARG A 364 -6.41 21.35 -10.71
N LEU A 365 -5.11 21.17 -10.45
CA LEU A 365 -4.50 21.40 -9.16
C LEU A 365 -3.24 22.24 -9.35
N TYR A 366 -3.15 23.34 -8.63
CA TYR A 366 -1.99 24.23 -8.59
C TYR A 366 -1.58 24.41 -7.14
N GLY A 367 -0.28 24.53 -6.90
CA GLY A 367 0.17 24.80 -5.54
C GLY A 367 1.66 24.94 -5.41
N GLY A 368 2.07 25.25 -4.18
CA GLY A 368 3.46 25.39 -3.83
C GLY A 368 3.68 25.48 -2.34
N TRP A 369 4.94 25.49 -1.96
CA TRP A 369 5.35 25.63 -0.56
C TRP A 369 6.71 26.31 -0.43
N VAL A 370 6.90 26.87 0.75
CA VAL A 370 8.20 27.35 1.25
C VAL A 370 8.48 26.61 2.55
N GLU A 371 9.67 26.07 2.67
CA GLU A 371 10.14 25.36 3.84
C GLU A 371 11.44 25.99 4.33
N TYR A 372 11.57 26.20 5.63
CA TYR A 372 12.79 26.55 6.33
C TYR A 372 13.24 25.36 7.17
N ARG A 373 14.48 24.93 7.04
CA ARG A 373 15.03 23.76 7.72
C ARG A 373 16.40 24.07 8.31
N VAL A 374 16.51 23.78 9.60
CA VAL A 374 17.78 23.66 10.33
C VAL A 374 17.79 22.30 11.04
N PRO A 375 18.91 21.83 11.61
CA PRO A 375 19.03 20.44 12.11
C PRO A 375 17.89 19.94 12.99
N ASP A 376 17.40 20.79 13.89
CA ASP A 376 16.37 20.36 14.87
C ASP A 376 14.99 21.00 14.61
N LEU A 377 14.84 21.84 13.59
CA LEU A 377 13.60 22.56 13.30
C LEU A 377 13.29 22.61 11.80
N GLU A 378 12.08 22.21 11.45
CA GLU A 378 11.52 22.35 10.10
C GLU A 378 10.20 23.13 10.23
N LEU A 379 10.04 24.19 9.44
CA LEU A 379 8.83 25.00 9.32
C LEU A 379 8.43 25.03 7.85
N SER A 380 7.15 24.85 7.54
CA SER A 380 6.66 24.89 6.17
C SER A 380 5.32 25.60 6.06
N LEU A 381 5.22 26.50 5.10
CA LEU A 381 3.97 27.12 4.67
C LEU A 381 3.65 26.61 3.27
N GLN A 382 2.41 26.16 3.04
CA GLN A 382 1.98 25.63 1.76
C GLN A 382 0.58 26.10 1.40
N GLY A 383 0.30 26.15 0.08
CA GLY A 383 -1.00 26.51 -0.45
C GLY A 383 -1.34 25.73 -1.70
N ILE A 384 -2.62 25.43 -1.87
CA ILE A 384 -3.17 24.78 -3.08
C ILE A 384 -4.44 25.46 -3.55
N TYR A 385 -4.68 25.37 -4.84
CA TYR A 385 -5.96 25.65 -5.48
C TYR A 385 -6.38 24.47 -6.34
N GLN A 386 -7.59 23.98 -6.13
CA GLN A 386 -8.18 22.85 -6.85
C GLN A 386 -9.51 23.24 -7.46
N ASP A 387 -9.74 22.85 -8.72
CA ASP A 387 -11.03 23.02 -9.38
C ASP A 387 -11.37 21.85 -10.34
N TRP A 388 -12.61 21.77 -10.75
CA TRP A 388 -13.15 20.79 -11.71
C TRP A 388 -13.70 21.47 -12.98
N GLN A 389 -13.06 22.53 -13.43
CA GLN A 389 -13.40 23.29 -14.64
C GLN A 389 -14.88 23.75 -14.69
N GLY A 390 -15.43 24.14 -13.53
CA GLY A 390 -16.81 24.60 -13.41
C GLY A 390 -17.84 23.52 -13.09
N ASP A 391 -17.46 22.24 -13.14
CA ASP A 391 -18.31 21.15 -12.68
C ASP A 391 -18.57 21.25 -11.17
N ARG A 392 -19.76 20.83 -10.72
CA ARG A 392 -20.17 20.81 -9.32
C ARG A 392 -20.14 19.39 -8.78
N LEU A 393 -19.54 19.18 -7.61
CA LEU A 393 -19.59 17.90 -6.91
C LEU A 393 -20.91 17.76 -6.15
N ARG A 394 -21.64 16.65 -6.31
CA ARG A 394 -22.82 16.33 -5.48
C ARG A 394 -22.40 15.62 -4.18
N HIS A 395 -21.54 14.64 -4.30
CA HIS A 395 -21.04 13.86 -3.15
C HIS A 395 -19.51 13.77 -3.22
N PRO A 396 -18.78 14.73 -2.62
CA PRO A 396 -17.34 14.67 -2.61
C PRO A 396 -16.82 13.37 -1.97
N PRO A 397 -15.78 12.73 -2.54
CA PRO A 397 -15.25 11.48 -1.99
C PRO A 397 -14.80 11.63 -0.54
N GLY A 398 -15.16 10.65 0.32
CA GLY A 398 -14.81 10.66 1.74
C GLY A 398 -15.65 11.59 2.60
N SER A 399 -16.64 12.34 2.03
CA SER A 399 -17.55 13.19 2.78
C SER A 399 -18.61 12.44 3.58
N GLN A 400 -18.67 11.12 3.45
CA GLN A 400 -19.70 10.28 4.06
C GLN A 400 -21.16 10.69 3.72
N GLY A 401 -21.35 11.40 2.58
CA GLY A 401 -22.63 11.91 2.14
C GLY A 401 -23.05 13.19 2.88
N ASP A 402 -22.11 13.95 3.44
CA ASP A 402 -22.36 15.24 4.06
C ASP A 402 -22.84 16.26 3.03
N VAL A 403 -24.06 16.77 3.21
CA VAL A 403 -24.71 17.72 2.30
C VAL A 403 -24.10 19.11 2.34
N THR A 404 -23.34 19.45 3.39
CA THR A 404 -22.69 20.75 3.51
C THR A 404 -21.58 20.96 2.48
N LEU A 405 -21.08 19.87 1.89
CA LEU A 405 -20.06 19.89 0.84
C LEU A 405 -20.66 19.82 -0.58
N GLU A 406 -21.99 19.76 -0.72
CA GLU A 406 -22.64 19.69 -2.02
C GLU A 406 -22.46 20.99 -2.83
N GLY A 407 -22.31 20.85 -4.13
CA GLY A 407 -22.16 22.00 -5.03
C GLY A 407 -20.75 22.58 -5.11
N LEU A 408 -19.75 21.94 -4.52
CA LEU A 408 -18.36 22.37 -4.56
C LEU A 408 -17.84 22.38 -6.01
N GLN A 409 -17.35 23.51 -6.51
CA GLN A 409 -16.73 23.68 -7.83
C GLN A 409 -15.21 23.82 -7.75
N SER A 410 -14.74 24.48 -6.69
CA SER A 410 -13.33 24.74 -6.45
C SER A 410 -13.09 25.04 -4.97
N TYR A 411 -11.88 24.90 -4.53
CA TYR A 411 -11.43 25.37 -3.22
C TYR A 411 -9.96 25.76 -3.25
N ALA A 412 -9.59 26.66 -2.35
CA ALA A 412 -8.21 26.90 -1.97
C ALA A 412 -8.00 26.41 -0.53
N ALA A 413 -6.80 25.95 -0.24
CA ALA A 413 -6.42 25.54 1.11
C ALA A 413 -4.98 25.97 1.38
N TRP A 414 -4.72 26.37 2.62
CA TRP A 414 -3.43 26.77 3.12
C TRP A 414 -3.12 25.99 4.38
N SER A 415 -1.85 25.66 4.62
CA SER A 415 -1.46 25.11 5.90
C SER A 415 -0.06 25.54 6.31
N PHE A 416 0.12 25.58 7.62
CA PHE A 416 1.40 25.71 8.28
C PHE A 416 1.73 24.40 8.97
N SER A 417 2.91 23.86 8.73
CA SER A 417 3.40 22.66 9.41
C SER A 417 4.75 22.90 10.02
N TYR A 418 5.01 22.17 11.10
CA TYR A 418 6.28 22.23 11.79
C TYR A 418 6.72 20.85 12.29
N ARG A 419 8.03 20.72 12.46
CA ARG A 419 8.68 19.62 13.15
C ARG A 419 9.80 20.16 14.01
N TYR A 420 9.83 19.76 15.26
CA TYR A 420 10.85 20.14 16.21
C TYR A 420 11.41 18.88 16.89
N GLN A 421 12.72 18.73 16.87
CA GLN A 421 13.44 17.64 17.53
C GLN A 421 14.19 18.19 18.74
N ALA A 422 13.98 17.58 19.89
CA ALA A 422 14.61 17.95 21.15
C ALA A 422 15.29 16.73 21.80
N LEU A 423 16.04 17.00 22.84
CA LEU A 423 16.73 15.95 23.62
C LEU A 423 17.59 15.01 22.75
N ARG A 424 18.33 15.59 21.79
CA ARG A 424 19.17 14.86 20.84
C ARG A 424 18.37 13.85 19.99
N GLY A 425 17.15 14.23 19.59
CA GLY A 425 16.26 13.40 18.78
C GLY A 425 15.34 12.46 19.56
N HIS A 426 15.51 12.35 20.90
CA HIS A 426 14.63 11.50 21.72
C HIS A 426 13.19 12.03 21.79
N LEU A 427 12.98 13.33 21.66
CA LEU A 427 11.66 13.95 21.61
C LEU A 427 11.45 14.59 20.23
N CYS A 428 10.37 14.22 19.55
CA CYS A 428 9.93 14.85 18.32
C CYS A 428 8.51 15.37 18.50
N LEU A 429 8.33 16.66 18.24
CA LEU A 429 7.04 17.32 18.15
C LEU A 429 6.79 17.72 16.70
N SER A 430 5.66 17.35 16.13
CA SER A 430 5.30 17.76 14.79
C SER A 430 3.81 17.97 14.66
N GLY A 431 3.41 18.88 13.77
CA GLY A 431 2.00 19.18 13.58
C GLY A 431 1.74 19.97 12.32
N GLU A 432 0.46 20.09 12.00
CA GLU A 432 -0.05 20.88 10.89
C GLU A 432 -1.36 21.56 11.31
N VAL A 433 -1.51 22.82 10.97
CA VAL A 433 -2.77 23.56 11.03
C VAL A 433 -3.12 23.97 9.61
N ALA A 434 -4.34 23.70 9.21
CA ALA A 434 -4.82 23.98 7.87
C ALA A 434 -6.14 24.74 7.87
N TYR A 435 -6.32 25.57 6.83
CA TYR A 435 -7.51 26.36 6.61
C TYR A 435 -7.94 26.27 5.14
N THR A 436 -9.25 26.21 4.90
CA THR A 436 -9.82 26.17 3.55
C THR A 436 -10.63 27.42 3.25
N SER A 437 -10.77 27.77 1.96
CA SER A 437 -11.61 28.89 1.50
C SER A 437 -13.09 28.76 1.89
N ARG A 438 -13.51 27.64 2.45
CA ARG A 438 -14.84 27.42 3.03
C ARG A 438 -14.95 27.83 4.50
N SER A 439 -14.00 28.60 4.99
CA SER A 439 -13.93 29.08 6.39
C SER A 439 -13.85 27.92 7.40
N ALA A 440 -13.26 26.81 7.00
CA ALA A 440 -13.07 25.64 7.84
C ALA A 440 -11.60 25.38 8.12
N TRP A 441 -11.30 24.93 9.31
CA TRP A 441 -9.95 24.64 9.76
C TRP A 441 -9.82 23.21 10.29
N ALA A 442 -8.59 22.72 10.29
CA ALA A 442 -8.23 21.46 10.88
C ALA A 442 -6.82 21.55 11.49
N PHE A 443 -6.57 20.75 12.49
CA PHE A 443 -5.23 20.58 13.01
C PHE A 443 -4.92 19.10 13.32
N ILE A 444 -3.65 18.77 13.26
CA ILE A 444 -3.12 17.51 13.74
C ILE A 444 -1.80 17.76 14.47
N GLN A 445 -1.65 17.12 15.62
CA GLN A 445 -0.47 17.22 16.48
C GLN A 445 0.06 15.83 16.80
N HIS A 446 1.37 15.64 16.65
CA HIS A 446 2.07 14.42 17.02
C HIS A 446 3.16 14.73 18.04
N LEU A 447 3.32 13.81 18.97
CA LEU A 447 4.43 13.74 19.92
C LEU A 447 5.01 12.32 19.86
N SER A 448 6.32 12.22 19.67
CA SER A 448 7.05 10.95 19.77
C SER A 448 8.15 11.10 20.81
N TYR A 449 8.24 10.18 21.76
CA TYR A 449 9.29 10.13 22.75
C TYR A 449 9.92 8.74 22.81
N LEU A 450 11.21 8.67 22.60
CA LEU A 450 11.99 7.44 22.65
C LEU A 450 12.96 7.47 23.85
N GLN A 451 12.85 6.49 24.74
CA GLN A 451 13.78 6.33 25.84
C GLN A 451 14.65 5.07 25.65
N GLY A 452 15.92 5.28 25.36
CA GLY A 452 16.84 4.19 25.05
C GLY A 452 16.40 3.39 23.83
N SER A 453 16.63 2.09 23.84
CA SER A 453 16.19 1.16 22.79
C SER A 453 14.91 0.40 23.16
N TRP A 454 14.32 0.66 24.32
CA TRP A 454 13.31 -0.20 24.92
C TRP A 454 11.93 0.41 25.08
N VAL A 455 11.78 1.76 25.06
CA VAL A 455 10.46 2.44 25.10
C VAL A 455 10.33 3.45 23.98
N ASP A 456 9.26 3.35 23.21
CA ASP A 456 8.85 4.31 22.20
C ASP A 456 7.38 4.65 22.42
N LEU A 457 7.12 5.89 22.86
CA LEU A 457 5.80 6.42 23.14
C LEU A 457 5.39 7.42 22.08
N ARG A 458 4.18 7.31 21.54
CA ARG A 458 3.63 8.24 20.55
C ARG A 458 2.20 8.62 20.89
N LEU A 459 1.93 9.90 20.76
CA LEU A 459 0.61 10.49 20.91
C LEU A 459 0.29 11.28 19.65
N SER A 460 -0.90 11.07 19.11
CA SER A 460 -1.44 11.87 18.02
C SER A 460 -2.81 12.38 18.41
N LEU A 461 -3.05 13.67 18.18
CA LEU A 461 -4.32 14.36 18.42
C LEU A 461 -4.73 15.05 17.13
N TRP A 462 -6.01 15.03 16.79
CA TRP A 462 -6.50 15.74 15.61
C TRP A 462 -7.91 16.29 15.83
N HIS A 463 -8.16 17.40 15.14
CA HIS A 463 -9.47 17.99 14.97
C HIS A 463 -9.67 18.41 13.52
N VAL A 464 -10.76 18.01 12.93
CA VAL A 464 -11.16 18.38 11.57
C VAL A 464 -12.57 18.96 11.61
N GLY A 465 -12.70 20.24 11.28
CA GLY A 465 -13.97 20.95 11.32
C GLY A 465 -15.01 20.42 10.34
N ALA A 466 -16.29 20.68 10.62
CA ALA A 466 -17.43 20.13 9.87
C ALA A 466 -17.42 20.45 8.36
N HIS A 467 -16.99 21.66 7.97
CA HIS A 467 -16.93 22.07 6.56
C HIS A 467 -15.55 21.90 5.95
N TYR A 468 -14.61 21.31 6.70
CA TYR A 468 -13.28 21.04 6.20
C TYR A 468 -13.29 19.81 5.28
N TRP A 469 -12.73 19.96 4.10
CA TRP A 469 -12.54 18.88 3.15
C TRP A 469 -11.50 19.26 2.11
N THR A 470 -10.65 18.32 1.74
CA THR A 470 -9.66 18.47 0.67
C THR A 470 -9.57 17.18 -0.17
N TYR A 471 -9.49 17.31 -1.48
CA TYR A 471 -9.52 16.16 -2.39
C TYR A 471 -8.30 15.23 -2.23
N TYR A 472 -7.13 15.81 -2.03
CA TYR A 472 -5.87 15.07 -1.88
C TYR A 472 -5.35 15.03 -0.43
N GLY A 473 -6.14 15.45 0.53
CA GLY A 473 -5.80 15.32 1.95
C GLY A 473 -5.89 13.88 2.43
N ARG A 474 -4.87 13.42 3.15
CA ARG A 474 -4.83 12.11 3.82
C ARG A 474 -3.97 12.23 5.07
N ALA A 475 -4.55 12.68 6.16
CA ALA A 475 -3.85 13.00 7.40
C ALA A 475 -3.75 11.82 8.40
N GLY A 476 -4.20 10.62 8.02
CA GLY A 476 -4.24 9.48 8.93
C GLY A 476 -5.42 9.53 9.92
N THR A 477 -6.44 10.34 9.63
CA THR A 477 -7.77 10.30 10.26
C THR A 477 -8.49 9.00 9.87
N HIS A 478 -9.62 8.68 10.52
CA HIS A 478 -10.40 7.49 10.18
C HIS A 478 -11.19 7.63 8.87
N ALA A 479 -11.57 8.86 8.52
CA ALA A 479 -12.09 9.16 7.20
C ALA A 479 -10.96 9.07 6.16
N LEU A 480 -11.25 8.51 4.97
CA LEU A 480 -10.29 8.42 3.87
C LEU A 480 -9.70 9.80 3.52
N ARG A 481 -10.53 10.85 3.63
CA ARG A 481 -10.13 12.25 3.50
C ARG A 481 -10.49 12.97 4.79
N PRO A 482 -9.64 13.91 5.29
CA PRO A 482 -9.94 14.65 6.51
C PRO A 482 -11.26 15.39 6.38
N HIS A 483 -12.23 15.06 7.23
CA HIS A 483 -13.56 15.67 7.27
C HIS A 483 -14.24 15.37 8.58
N SER A 484 -14.69 16.43 9.28
CA SER A 484 -15.58 16.41 10.44
C SER A 484 -15.28 15.31 11.47
N GLU A 485 -14.05 15.30 12.01
CA GLU A 485 -13.58 14.23 12.89
C GLU A 485 -12.66 14.78 13.99
N ASP A 486 -12.91 14.35 15.21
CA ASP A 486 -12.04 14.54 16.37
C ASP A 486 -11.47 13.19 16.80
N GLY A 487 -10.20 13.15 17.19
CA GLY A 487 -9.64 11.90 17.64
C GLY A 487 -8.30 12.01 18.36
N ALA A 488 -7.96 10.91 18.99
CA ALA A 488 -6.70 10.72 19.72
C ALA A 488 -6.19 9.29 19.54
N ARG A 489 -4.87 9.15 19.41
CA ARG A 489 -4.19 7.86 19.31
C ARG A 489 -2.97 7.84 20.20
N LEU A 490 -2.88 6.81 21.03
CA LEU A 490 -1.74 6.51 21.86
C LEU A 490 -1.12 5.19 21.43
N GLN A 491 0.19 5.16 21.25
CA GLN A 491 0.96 3.97 20.94
C GLN A 491 2.13 3.87 21.90
N LEU A 492 2.36 2.67 22.43
CA LEU A 492 3.48 2.35 23.29
C LEU A 492 4.16 1.09 22.75
N GLN A 493 5.38 1.24 22.28
CA GLN A 493 6.21 0.11 21.88
C GLN A 493 7.25 -0.15 22.95
N LEU A 494 7.32 -1.40 23.39
CA LEU A 494 8.27 -1.89 24.38
C LEU A 494 9.16 -2.96 23.76
N THR A 495 10.46 -2.93 24.06
CA THR A 495 11.41 -3.97 23.65
C THR A 495 12.18 -4.40 24.89
N PRO A 496 11.54 -5.16 25.84
CA PRO A 496 12.09 -5.35 27.17
C PRO A 496 13.20 -6.40 27.26
N PHE A 497 13.22 -7.39 26.35
CA PHE A 497 14.15 -8.52 26.38
C PHE A 497 14.55 -8.95 24.98
N ASP A 498 15.74 -9.52 24.81
CA ASP A 498 16.26 -9.97 23.51
C ASP A 498 15.38 -11.02 22.81
N ARG A 499 14.70 -11.88 23.57
CA ARG A 499 13.80 -12.91 23.03
C ARG A 499 12.39 -12.42 22.74
N LEU A 500 11.94 -11.39 23.46
CA LEU A 500 10.67 -10.74 23.20
C LEU A 500 10.91 -9.58 22.22
N GLY A 501 10.47 -9.74 21.00
CA GLY A 501 10.55 -8.69 20.00
C GLY A 501 9.73 -7.47 20.39
N PRO A 502 9.77 -6.42 19.58
CA PRO A 502 9.01 -5.20 19.84
C PRO A 502 7.53 -5.52 20.11
N THR A 503 7.06 -5.14 21.28
CA THR A 503 5.67 -5.29 21.71
C THR A 503 4.97 -3.94 21.59
N LEU A 504 4.04 -3.82 20.64
CA LEU A 504 3.25 -2.63 20.41
C LEU A 504 1.89 -2.76 21.11
N LEU A 505 1.59 -1.80 21.97
CA LEU A 505 0.27 -1.55 22.53
C LEU A 505 -0.29 -0.28 21.89
N TYR A 506 -1.56 -0.26 21.55
CA TYR A 506 -2.20 0.96 21.04
C TYR A 506 -3.63 1.13 21.54
N LEU A 507 -4.01 2.39 21.68
CA LEU A 507 -5.36 2.85 21.94
C LEU A 507 -5.68 3.95 20.94
N ASP A 508 -6.81 3.84 20.26
CA ASP A 508 -7.22 4.77 19.22
C ASP A 508 -8.70 5.05 19.35
N GLY A 509 -9.07 6.32 19.51
CA GLY A 509 -10.43 6.77 19.65
C GLY A 509 -10.75 7.94 18.75
N TYR A 510 -11.95 7.94 18.16
CA TYR A 510 -12.41 9.06 17.35
C TYR A 510 -13.92 9.25 17.44
N GLN A 511 -14.33 10.46 17.10
CA GLN A 511 -15.73 10.85 16.91
C GLN A 511 -15.82 11.60 15.58
N ALA A 512 -16.68 11.14 14.69
CA ALA A 512 -16.94 11.77 13.41
C ALA A 512 -18.41 12.20 13.30
N HIS A 513 -18.64 13.35 12.69
CA HIS A 513 -19.96 13.93 12.48
C HIS A 513 -20.23 14.04 10.98
N SER A 514 -21.43 13.70 10.55
CA SER A 514 -21.86 13.85 9.16
C SER A 514 -23.29 14.38 9.12
N GLN A 515 -23.48 15.50 8.46
CA GLN A 515 -24.78 16.09 8.22
C GLN A 515 -25.39 15.49 6.95
N LYS A 516 -26.25 14.50 7.11
CA LYS A 516 -26.95 13.87 5.99
C LYS A 516 -28.27 14.59 5.72
N ALA A 517 -28.79 14.42 4.50
CA ALA A 517 -30.02 15.09 4.05
C ALA A 517 -31.26 14.86 4.96
N ARG A 518 -31.26 13.81 5.78
CA ARG A 518 -32.39 13.44 6.64
C ARG A 518 -32.10 13.48 8.14
N GLU A 519 -30.85 13.42 8.54
CA GLU A 519 -30.43 13.38 9.95
C GLU A 519 -28.96 13.68 10.11
N ASP A 520 -28.59 14.25 11.24
CA ASP A 520 -27.19 14.36 11.67
C ASP A 520 -26.75 13.03 12.29
N VAL A 521 -25.66 12.50 11.80
CA VAL A 521 -25.11 11.21 12.26
C VAL A 521 -23.79 11.47 12.98
N THR A 522 -23.73 11.06 14.23
CA THR A 522 -22.47 11.00 14.98
C THR A 522 -22.01 9.55 15.10
N HIS A 523 -20.79 9.30 14.68
CA HIS A 523 -20.15 7.99 14.77
C HIS A 523 -18.92 8.07 15.66
N SER A 524 -18.89 7.31 16.74
CA SER A 524 -17.74 7.20 17.63
C SER A 524 -17.23 5.76 17.72
N SER A 525 -15.95 5.61 17.86
CA SER A 525 -15.33 4.30 18.01
C SER A 525 -14.04 4.37 18.80
N VAL A 526 -13.82 3.34 19.60
CA VAL A 526 -12.54 3.10 20.28
C VAL A 526 -12.02 1.74 19.84
N SER A 527 -10.77 1.69 19.43
CA SER A 527 -10.06 0.44 19.14
C SER A 527 -8.75 0.37 19.94
N TYR A 528 -8.37 -0.85 20.29
CA TYR A 528 -7.17 -1.12 21.04
C TYR A 528 -6.54 -2.42 20.57
N GLY A 529 -5.24 -2.59 20.80
CA GLY A 529 -4.59 -3.82 20.38
C GLY A 529 -3.20 -4.02 20.94
N LEU A 530 -2.73 -5.24 20.71
CA LEU A 530 -1.44 -5.76 21.10
C LEU A 530 -0.82 -6.47 19.91
N MET A 531 0.44 -6.16 19.64
CA MET A 531 1.27 -6.93 18.70
C MET A 531 2.58 -7.27 19.40
N THR A 532 2.98 -8.53 19.34
CA THR A 532 4.26 -8.98 19.91
C THR A 532 4.81 -10.17 19.14
N SER A 533 6.11 -10.38 19.27
CA SER A 533 6.77 -11.57 18.73
C SER A 533 7.71 -12.16 19.77
N LEU A 534 7.77 -13.48 19.84
CA LEU A 534 8.65 -14.24 20.70
C LEU A 534 9.61 -15.06 19.84
N GLN A 535 10.90 -14.83 20.01
CA GLN A 535 11.94 -15.68 19.44
C GLN A 535 12.17 -16.86 20.40
N ILE A 536 11.68 -18.04 20.01
CA ILE A 536 11.80 -19.26 20.84
C ILE A 536 13.23 -19.79 20.73
N GLU A 537 13.71 -19.93 19.49
CA GLU A 537 15.06 -20.33 19.11
C GLU A 537 15.56 -19.42 17.99
N ARG A 538 16.79 -19.58 17.52
CA ARG A 538 17.31 -18.77 16.41
C ARG A 538 16.46 -18.89 15.16
N GLU A 539 15.94 -20.09 14.93
CA GLU A 539 15.18 -20.47 13.73
C GLU A 539 13.67 -20.42 13.95
N ALA A 540 13.19 -20.37 15.21
CA ALA A 540 11.76 -20.47 15.56
C ALA A 540 11.22 -19.18 16.16
N SER A 541 10.15 -18.65 15.59
CA SER A 541 9.46 -17.46 16.12
C SER A 541 7.94 -17.67 16.22
N LEU A 542 7.35 -17.06 17.24
CA LEU A 542 5.92 -16.98 17.43
C LEU A 542 5.49 -15.52 17.42
N ARG A 543 4.43 -15.19 16.68
CA ARG A 543 3.87 -13.84 16.59
C ARG A 543 2.44 -13.87 17.06
N LEU A 544 2.09 -12.92 17.88
CA LEU A 544 0.74 -12.70 18.38
C LEU A 544 0.26 -11.31 17.99
N HIS A 545 -0.92 -11.26 17.40
CA HIS A 545 -1.60 -10.01 17.09
C HIS A 545 -3.03 -10.07 17.62
N TYR A 546 -3.43 -9.04 18.31
CA TYR A 546 -4.80 -8.87 18.78
C TYR A 546 -5.28 -7.46 18.52
N ARG A 547 -6.52 -7.32 18.05
CA ARG A 547 -7.24 -6.05 17.92
C ARG A 547 -8.64 -6.20 18.45
N GLY A 548 -9.03 -5.29 19.34
CA GLY A 548 -10.38 -5.14 19.84
C GLY A 548 -10.99 -3.81 19.42
N ARG A 549 -12.28 -3.86 19.12
CA ARG A 549 -13.17 -2.71 18.91
C ARG A 549 -14.52 -3.13 19.47
N LYS A 550 -15.40 -2.21 19.89
CA LYS A 550 -16.68 -2.45 20.59
C LYS A 550 -17.30 -3.83 20.36
N ASP A 551 -17.62 -4.19 19.11
CA ASP A 551 -18.30 -5.43 18.73
C ASP A 551 -17.46 -6.29 17.77
N SER A 552 -16.15 -6.03 17.67
CA SER A 552 -15.27 -6.75 16.76
C SER A 552 -13.93 -7.04 17.41
N HIS A 553 -13.54 -8.30 17.41
CA HIS A 553 -12.26 -8.78 17.92
C HIS A 553 -11.57 -9.60 16.84
N ARG A 554 -10.30 -9.34 16.63
CA ARG A 554 -9.46 -10.08 15.69
C ARG A 554 -8.23 -10.58 16.39
N PHE A 555 -7.89 -11.82 16.14
CA PHE A 555 -6.75 -12.49 16.72
C PHE A 555 -6.01 -13.25 15.64
N LYS A 556 -4.68 -13.18 15.66
CA LYS A 556 -3.78 -13.99 14.84
C LYS A 556 -2.64 -14.53 15.69
N LEU A 557 -2.42 -15.83 15.60
CA LEU A 557 -1.24 -16.50 16.14
C LEU A 557 -0.49 -17.14 14.96
N GLU A 558 0.77 -16.80 14.78
CA GLU A 558 1.60 -17.30 13.70
C GLU A 558 2.88 -17.90 14.25
N GLY A 559 3.16 -19.15 13.93
CA GLY A 559 4.44 -19.81 14.10
C GLY A 559 5.22 -19.84 12.80
N ALA A 560 6.50 -19.49 12.84
CA ALA A 560 7.41 -19.56 11.71
C ALA A 560 8.69 -20.27 12.09
N TYR A 561 9.21 -21.11 11.19
CA TYR A 561 10.46 -21.82 11.37
C TYR A 561 11.38 -21.64 10.16
N ASP A 562 12.65 -21.35 10.36
CA ASP A 562 13.66 -21.21 9.32
C ASP A 562 14.62 -22.41 9.33
N LEU A 563 14.42 -23.34 8.40
CA LEU A 563 15.27 -24.53 8.17
C LEU A 563 16.27 -24.29 7.01
N GLY A 564 16.70 -23.06 6.83
CA GLY A 564 17.59 -22.66 5.74
C GLY A 564 16.86 -22.62 4.40
N ALA A 565 16.86 -23.72 3.63
CA ALA A 565 16.16 -23.77 2.36
C ALA A 565 14.61 -23.81 2.52
N TRP A 566 14.11 -24.29 3.64
CA TRP A 566 12.69 -24.46 3.94
C TRP A 566 12.24 -23.49 5.01
N GLN A 567 11.21 -22.71 4.74
CA GLN A 567 10.67 -21.72 5.67
C GLN A 567 9.15 -21.93 5.82
N PRO A 568 8.72 -22.95 6.60
CA PRO A 568 7.31 -23.17 6.89
C PRO A 568 6.76 -22.10 7.85
N ARG A 569 5.50 -21.72 7.63
CA ARG A 569 4.71 -20.87 8.52
C ARG A 569 3.32 -21.47 8.69
N LEU A 570 2.79 -21.41 9.89
CA LEU A 570 1.43 -21.78 10.21
C LEU A 570 0.77 -20.64 10.98
N ALA A 571 -0.40 -20.20 10.54
CA ALA A 571 -1.16 -19.17 11.24
C ALA A 571 -2.59 -19.61 11.54
N LEU A 572 -3.06 -19.24 12.72
CA LEU A 572 -4.43 -19.36 13.18
C LEU A 572 -5.02 -17.95 13.23
N LEU A 573 -6.11 -17.74 12.51
CA LEU A 573 -6.83 -16.46 12.46
C LEU A 573 -8.22 -16.66 13.05
N TYR A 574 -8.64 -15.70 13.85
CA TYR A 574 -9.99 -15.66 14.41
C TYR A 574 -10.53 -14.23 14.36
N ALA A 575 -11.75 -14.07 13.90
CA ALA A 575 -12.46 -12.81 13.92
C ALA A 575 -13.85 -13.02 14.54
N ARG A 576 -14.20 -12.18 15.51
CA ARG A 576 -15.54 -12.09 16.08
C ARG A 576 -16.12 -10.73 15.69
N GLY A 577 -17.26 -10.75 15.01
CA GLY A 577 -18.09 -9.60 14.77
C GLY A 577 -19.31 -9.57 15.68
N ALA A 578 -20.19 -8.58 15.49
CA ALA A 578 -21.44 -8.47 16.27
C ALA A 578 -22.38 -9.65 16.01
N ALA A 579 -22.46 -10.14 14.78
CA ALA A 579 -23.42 -11.18 14.36
C ALA A 579 -22.82 -12.59 14.38
N SER A 580 -21.53 -12.76 14.19
CA SER A 580 -20.90 -14.08 14.08
C SER A 580 -19.41 -14.08 14.39
N SER A 581 -18.84 -15.26 14.41
CA SER A 581 -17.39 -15.45 14.44
C SER A 581 -16.91 -16.20 13.21
N GLY A 582 -15.67 -15.94 12.81
CA GLY A 582 -14.99 -16.63 11.71
C GLY A 582 -13.61 -17.09 12.15
N TRP A 583 -13.11 -18.12 11.50
CA TRP A 583 -11.76 -18.63 11.70
C TRP A 583 -11.09 -19.02 10.39
N ALA A 584 -9.78 -19.01 10.37
CA ALA A 584 -9.01 -19.58 9.28
C ALA A 584 -7.72 -20.22 9.81
N VAL A 585 -7.30 -21.27 9.13
CA VAL A 585 -5.99 -21.90 9.29
C VAL A 585 -5.23 -21.69 7.99
N GLN A 586 -4.05 -21.07 8.09
CA GLN A 586 -3.21 -20.76 6.96
C GLN A 586 -1.89 -21.51 7.07
N GLY A 587 -1.55 -22.31 6.07
CA GLY A 587 -0.27 -22.94 5.92
C GLY A 587 0.51 -22.30 4.77
N CYS A 588 1.73 -21.83 5.04
CA CYS A 588 2.63 -21.30 4.02
C CYS A 588 3.94 -22.08 4.04
N LEU A 589 4.48 -22.36 2.87
CA LEU A 589 5.79 -22.96 2.74
C LEU A 589 6.59 -22.18 1.69
N ARG A 590 7.72 -21.65 2.09
CA ARG A 590 8.71 -21.08 1.17
C ARG A 590 9.89 -22.04 1.09
N TRP A 591 10.27 -22.39 -0.14
CA TRP A 591 11.39 -23.25 -0.43
C TRP A 591 12.38 -22.55 -1.38
N ILE A 592 13.62 -22.38 -0.91
CA ILE A 592 14.71 -21.69 -1.63
C ILE A 592 15.91 -22.65 -1.66
N PRO A 593 15.89 -23.67 -2.51
CA PRO A 593 17.00 -24.65 -2.61
C PRO A 593 18.29 -24.01 -3.13
N THR A 594 18.16 -22.96 -3.95
CA THR A 594 19.28 -22.24 -4.53
C THR A 594 18.98 -20.75 -4.61
N GLU A 595 19.98 -19.91 -4.83
CA GLU A 595 19.80 -18.46 -5.05
C GLU A 595 19.02 -18.12 -6.32
N ARG A 596 18.86 -19.07 -7.23
CA ARG A 596 18.17 -18.90 -8.51
C ARG A 596 16.71 -19.34 -8.51
N PHE A 597 16.31 -20.17 -7.55
CA PHE A 597 14.98 -20.76 -7.52
C PHE A 597 14.29 -20.54 -6.19
N GLN A 598 13.04 -20.12 -6.24
CA GLN A 598 12.14 -20.00 -5.08
C GLN A 598 10.76 -20.53 -5.45
N LEU A 599 10.21 -21.35 -4.58
CA LEU A 599 8.82 -21.80 -4.59
C LEU A 599 8.12 -21.33 -3.32
N ASP A 600 7.01 -20.66 -3.45
CA ASP A 600 6.11 -20.33 -2.36
C ASP A 600 4.79 -21.08 -2.56
N LEU A 601 4.32 -21.75 -1.53
CA LEU A 601 3.02 -22.45 -1.49
C LEU A 601 2.19 -21.90 -0.34
N LEU A 602 0.88 -21.81 -0.56
CA LEU A 602 -0.10 -21.36 0.41
C LEU A 602 -1.32 -22.28 0.35
N ALA A 603 -1.83 -22.63 1.51
CA ALA A 603 -3.10 -23.31 1.65
C ALA A 603 -3.85 -22.75 2.85
N ASP A 604 -5.05 -22.22 2.61
CA ASP A 604 -5.95 -21.69 3.64
C ASP A 604 -7.22 -22.51 3.67
N ALA A 605 -7.71 -22.80 4.86
CA ALA A 605 -9.05 -23.31 5.10
C ALA A 605 -9.76 -22.35 6.05
N PHE A 606 -11.01 -21.95 5.75
CA PHE A 606 -11.71 -20.94 6.51
C PHE A 606 -13.22 -21.17 6.61
N ASP A 607 -13.81 -20.62 7.67
CA ASP A 607 -15.24 -20.47 7.85
C ASP A 607 -15.52 -19.09 8.49
N ALA A 608 -16.05 -18.16 7.69
CA ALA A 608 -16.36 -16.79 8.07
C ALA A 608 -17.77 -16.42 7.58
N PRO A 609 -18.81 -16.81 8.33
CA PRO A 609 -20.19 -16.88 7.85
C PRO A 609 -20.84 -15.52 7.60
N SER A 610 -20.32 -14.41 8.15
CA SER A 610 -20.87 -13.08 7.95
C SER A 610 -19.79 -12.06 7.53
N TRP A 611 -20.23 -10.91 7.04
CA TRP A 611 -19.33 -9.84 6.60
C TRP A 611 -18.47 -9.25 7.73
N ASP A 612 -19.00 -9.17 8.94
CA ASP A 612 -18.31 -8.67 10.13
C ASP A 612 -17.26 -9.65 10.68
N SER A 613 -17.40 -10.95 10.38
CA SER A 613 -16.43 -11.99 10.74
C SER A 613 -15.45 -12.34 9.60
N ARG A 614 -15.45 -11.60 8.47
CA ARG A 614 -14.54 -11.83 7.33
C ARG A 614 -13.08 -11.76 7.73
N LEU A 615 -12.27 -12.55 7.07
CA LEU A 615 -10.81 -12.59 7.23
C LEU A 615 -10.12 -12.28 5.90
N TYR A 616 -8.82 -12.10 5.95
CA TYR A 616 -8.01 -11.80 4.77
C TYR A 616 -6.74 -12.64 4.76
N THR A 617 -6.30 -12.99 3.55
CA THR A 617 -5.01 -13.62 3.31
C THR A 617 -4.27 -12.91 2.18
N LEU A 618 -2.95 -12.85 2.25
CA LEU A 618 -2.10 -12.46 1.13
C LEU A 618 -1.56 -13.72 0.46
N THR A 619 -2.08 -14.01 -0.71
CA THR A 619 -1.54 -15.08 -1.54
C THR A 619 -0.19 -14.68 -2.14
N PRO A 620 0.72 -15.63 -2.42
CA PRO A 620 1.97 -15.32 -3.09
C PRO A 620 1.73 -14.61 -4.43
N MET A 621 2.09 -13.33 -4.54
CA MET A 621 1.83 -12.50 -5.72
C MET A 621 3.08 -12.27 -6.54
N LEU A 622 2.92 -12.02 -7.84
CA LEU A 622 3.98 -11.57 -8.70
C LEU A 622 4.25 -10.08 -8.43
N ARG A 623 5.46 -9.62 -8.71
CA ARG A 623 5.78 -8.20 -8.59
C ARG A 623 4.90 -7.36 -9.51
N GLY A 624 4.30 -6.31 -8.95
CA GLY A 624 3.34 -5.44 -9.66
C GLY A 624 1.90 -5.95 -9.64
N GLU A 625 1.64 -7.12 -9.07
CA GLU A 625 0.32 -7.50 -8.59
C GLU A 625 0.19 -7.15 -7.12
N TYR A 626 -0.93 -6.61 -6.74
CA TYR A 626 -1.25 -6.27 -5.37
C TYR A 626 -2.69 -6.68 -5.08
N GLY A 627 -2.96 -7.07 -3.86
CA GLY A 627 -4.28 -7.40 -3.42
C GLY A 627 -4.29 -8.44 -2.31
N ALA A 628 -5.30 -8.38 -1.50
CA ALA A 628 -5.62 -9.39 -0.52
C ALA A 628 -6.76 -10.26 -1.01
N THR A 629 -6.71 -11.52 -0.68
CA THR A 629 -7.84 -12.42 -0.90
C THR A 629 -8.78 -12.35 0.30
N LEU A 630 -10.00 -11.95 0.07
CA LEU A 630 -11.04 -11.89 1.08
C LEU A 630 -11.59 -13.30 1.36
N LEU A 631 -11.49 -13.73 2.61
CA LEU A 631 -12.05 -14.99 3.11
C LEU A 631 -13.43 -14.70 3.73
N TYR A 632 -14.50 -15.06 3.01
CA TYR A 632 -15.89 -14.86 3.39
C TYR A 632 -16.72 -16.07 3.00
N GLY A 633 -17.58 -16.56 3.90
CA GLY A 633 -18.29 -17.82 3.74
C GLY A 633 -17.46 -18.98 4.28
N LYS A 634 -17.53 -20.14 3.65
CA LYS A 634 -16.76 -21.34 3.98
C LYS A 634 -16.01 -21.80 2.75
N GLY A 635 -14.74 -22.15 2.89
CA GLY A 635 -13.97 -22.56 1.72
C GLY A 635 -12.50 -22.78 1.97
N ALA A 636 -11.75 -22.79 0.86
CA ALA A 636 -10.29 -22.92 0.84
C ALA A 636 -9.68 -22.05 -0.24
N VAL A 637 -8.46 -21.60 0.00
CA VAL A 637 -7.62 -20.92 -0.99
C VAL A 637 -6.32 -21.69 -1.11
N LEU A 638 -5.95 -22.01 -2.35
CA LEU A 638 -4.67 -22.62 -2.68
C LEU A 638 -3.88 -21.65 -3.55
N GLY A 639 -2.63 -21.40 -3.20
CA GLY A 639 -1.76 -20.49 -3.94
C GLY A 639 -0.38 -21.09 -4.15
N GLY A 640 0.22 -20.78 -5.30
CA GLY A 640 1.60 -21.17 -5.60
C GLY A 640 2.29 -20.11 -6.45
N ARG A 641 3.56 -19.82 -6.15
CA ARG A 641 4.42 -18.92 -6.91
C ARG A 641 5.78 -19.57 -7.11
N VAL A 642 6.25 -19.52 -8.34
CA VAL A 642 7.62 -19.90 -8.70
C VAL A 642 8.36 -18.66 -9.16
N ARG A 643 9.58 -18.48 -8.70
CA ARG A 643 10.53 -17.47 -9.16
C ARG A 643 11.79 -18.19 -9.65
N TYR A 644 12.20 -17.90 -10.86
CA TYR A 644 13.41 -18.47 -11.44
C TYR A 644 14.29 -17.41 -12.09
N ARG A 645 15.51 -17.27 -11.59
CA ARG A 645 16.51 -16.37 -12.14
C ARG A 645 17.25 -17.09 -13.28
N LEU A 646 16.85 -16.80 -14.53
CA LEU A 646 17.46 -17.35 -15.74
C LEU A 646 18.93 -16.91 -15.88
N SER A 647 19.21 -15.64 -15.56
CA SER A 647 20.55 -15.07 -15.54
C SER A 647 20.61 -13.89 -14.56
N ARG A 648 21.76 -13.21 -14.44
CA ARG A 648 21.87 -11.96 -13.67
C ARG A 648 20.92 -10.85 -14.13
N HIS A 649 20.45 -10.92 -15.39
CA HIS A 649 19.61 -9.93 -16.03
C HIS A 649 18.14 -10.32 -16.10
N TRP A 650 17.83 -11.62 -16.14
CA TRP A 650 16.50 -12.12 -16.41
C TRP A 650 15.89 -12.85 -15.22
N LEU A 651 14.67 -12.46 -14.84
CA LEU A 651 13.85 -13.15 -13.85
C LEU A 651 12.52 -13.54 -14.48
N LEU A 652 12.18 -14.81 -14.36
CA LEU A 652 10.88 -15.38 -14.72
C LEU A 652 10.11 -15.66 -13.43
N GLU A 653 8.87 -15.24 -13.37
CA GLU A 653 7.96 -15.51 -12.25
C GLU A 653 6.65 -16.08 -12.80
N GLY A 654 6.11 -17.08 -12.12
CA GLY A 654 4.81 -17.67 -12.42
C GLY A 654 3.98 -17.86 -11.16
N ARG A 655 2.67 -17.69 -11.28
CA ARG A 655 1.73 -17.82 -10.16
C ARG A 655 0.49 -18.56 -10.60
N VAL A 656 -0.04 -19.37 -9.69
CA VAL A 656 -1.38 -19.94 -9.77
C VAL A 656 -2.10 -19.73 -8.42
N GLN A 657 -3.37 -19.43 -8.48
CA GLN A 657 -4.23 -19.32 -7.29
C GLN A 657 -5.60 -19.90 -7.61
N HIS A 658 -6.10 -20.69 -6.70
CA HIS A 658 -7.44 -21.26 -6.78
C HIS A 658 -8.22 -20.93 -5.50
N GLU A 659 -9.38 -20.29 -5.65
CA GLU A 659 -10.29 -19.94 -4.56
C GLU A 659 -11.55 -20.76 -4.71
N HIS A 660 -11.85 -21.59 -3.73
CA HIS A 660 -13.09 -22.32 -3.62
C HIS A 660 -13.90 -21.82 -2.42
N GLN A 661 -15.12 -21.32 -2.66
CA GLN A 661 -16.02 -20.81 -1.62
C GLN A 661 -17.39 -21.47 -1.75
N GLN A 662 -17.88 -22.00 -0.65
CA GLN A 662 -19.09 -22.84 -0.57
C GLN A 662 -20.42 -22.05 -0.47
N ARG A 663 -20.47 -20.77 -0.84
CA ARG A 663 -21.71 -20.00 -0.79
C ARG A 663 -22.08 -19.47 -2.16
N ASP A 664 -23.40 -19.41 -2.41
CA ASP A 664 -24.07 -18.88 -3.60
C ASP A 664 -23.70 -17.42 -3.96
N VAL A 665 -22.85 -16.78 -3.16
CA VAL A 665 -22.50 -15.36 -3.26
C VAL A 665 -21.17 -15.13 -3.96
N ARG A 666 -20.27 -16.12 -4.05
CA ARG A 666 -18.97 -15.95 -4.71
C ARG A 666 -18.60 -17.16 -5.57
N PRO A 667 -18.21 -16.92 -6.81
CA PRO A 667 -17.77 -17.96 -7.71
C PRO A 667 -16.42 -18.54 -7.30
N THR A 668 -16.20 -19.80 -7.63
CA THR A 668 -14.85 -20.39 -7.64
C THR A 668 -14.01 -19.65 -8.67
N LYS A 669 -12.84 -19.18 -8.27
CA LYS A 669 -11.92 -18.43 -9.12
C LYS A 669 -10.61 -19.15 -9.27
N THR A 670 -10.10 -19.20 -10.47
CA THR A 670 -8.73 -19.62 -10.74
C THR A 670 -8.00 -18.47 -11.44
N LEU A 671 -6.84 -18.13 -10.93
CA LEU A 671 -5.99 -17.11 -11.49
C LEU A 671 -4.64 -17.73 -11.86
N PHE A 672 -4.19 -17.42 -13.05
CA PHE A 672 -2.85 -17.73 -13.54
C PHE A 672 -2.17 -16.43 -13.94
N ALA A 673 -0.88 -16.26 -13.61
CA ALA A 673 -0.11 -15.11 -14.05
C ALA A 673 1.35 -15.48 -14.33
N LEU A 674 1.95 -14.79 -15.29
CA LEU A 674 3.36 -14.87 -15.65
C LEU A 674 3.96 -13.47 -15.71
N SER A 675 5.21 -13.33 -15.27
CA SER A 675 5.97 -12.09 -15.40
C SER A 675 7.39 -12.41 -15.85
N LEU A 676 7.86 -11.66 -16.86
CA LEU A 676 9.25 -11.68 -17.30
C LEU A 676 9.84 -10.32 -17.07
N ARG A 677 10.96 -10.27 -16.35
CA ARG A 677 11.69 -9.03 -16.06
C ARG A 677 13.11 -9.14 -16.61
N TYR A 678 13.50 -8.11 -17.33
CA TYR A 678 14.88 -7.82 -17.72
C TYR A 678 15.43 -6.66 -16.91
N ARG A 679 16.64 -6.77 -16.39
CA ARG A 679 17.39 -5.66 -15.77
C ARG A 679 18.80 -5.64 -16.31
N GLY A 680 19.18 -4.54 -16.95
CA GLY A 680 20.52 -4.24 -17.47
C GLY A 680 21.17 -3.08 -16.74
N TRP A 681 22.47 -2.99 -16.85
CA TRP A 681 23.30 -1.88 -16.34
C TRP A 681 23.96 -1.19 -17.53
#